data_a67497e7610b53d8e3fd3c35fde80134
#
_entry.id   a67497e7610b53d8e3fd3c35fde80134
#
_cell.length_a   1.000
_cell.length_b   1.000
_cell.length_c   1.000
_cell.angle_alpha   90.00
_cell.angle_beta   90.00
_cell.angle_gamma   90.00
#
_symmetry.space_group_name_H-M   'P 1'
#
loop_
_entity.id
_entity.type
_entity.pdbx_description
1 polymer ?
#
loop_
_entity_poly.entity_id
_entity_poly.type
_entity_poly.pdbx_seq_one_letter_code
_entity_poly.pdbx_strand_id
1 'polypeptide(L)'
;MHPSQTHQDPECIQLLRKDWPDDWQQIQDAGRALLAAQGDGQQLWRAQEEEQRFWRLLAVSPFARRQLLQHPHWLPLLLSGQPVHEADLCSEQEETFLQALRKHRQLRLLQIIWADLQGPGALDQTLQDLTLLAEESLQLALEFGQRKLEQAHGIPRDEEGNPVPFAVIGMGKLGGAELNLSSDIDLIFVYGKTGESDGPLPMDNANYFQRLGQWLIRALDERRAEGFVFRVDMRLRPFGDAGPLCVTGDALEQYYHRHGRTWERYALLKARPVAGDLTFGREVLERLQPFLFRRYLDFTALQGLRRVKALMDANEGSASQDLKKGLGGIREIEFIAQSLQLIHGGRHPALRQRATLPVLQSLADLQILSAADVHFLSSSYRFWRRIEHALQMVEDQQTQTLPQNDLCWLRLSCALLENPDILPEKVTRLRQEVHNLFLATLGTSEEAPEDSASLAWLAARHNLEEEEPSYWSTIIAAPNHGESWSKLRRFAQSRRLRSQLSQRGQARLDALLPAILRKISTMPNAGAMLERIIPLLEALLPHSQYLALLAENPPWQERLLRLCQSPWLTQALTRWPELLEEVLCQPSPSPWTAMAESSGQGANLPAEEKLEQLRRTKNGQVLEWASSFWAGDLPIAELLHSLSDLAAWTLQQCLPWAVQGMVLQHGHLPGDDFPFAVIAYGKLGAREMGLASDLDLVFLYDAPEELESNGRIPLSSSAWFARLGQRLIHLLHTHSRTGKLYEIDMRLRPSGQSGPLVSSFGAFARYQRESAWTWEHQALTRARFVLGDERLGAAFTQLRSEILSQKRDPSTLAQEIWAMRRRIQQEKFPNPKGFHLKFSPGALLDIEFLLQFAMLQHNAANPALARPTGVLDQLAALATEGIWSADAVDRLREHYLDLRKMENQRFLELQGPLLDPQDPVTAIWLAKSQEVASMIHKLGHRPYEE
;
A
#
# COMPACT_ATOMS: atom_id res chain seq x y z
N MET A 1 -3.35 10.13 70.25
CA MET A 1 -3.92 11.44 69.82
C MET A 1 -5.33 11.20 69.33
N HIS A 2 -6.31 11.89 69.87
CA HIS A 2 -7.73 11.82 69.49
C HIS A 2 -7.88 12.23 68.00
N PRO A 3 -8.71 11.54 67.24
CA PRO A 3 -9.12 12.03 65.94
C PRO A 3 -10.12 13.18 66.14
N SER A 4 -9.64 14.40 66.29
CA SER A 4 -10.46 15.61 66.36
C SER A 4 -10.47 16.29 64.99
N GLN A 5 -11.68 16.44 64.48
CA GLN A 5 -12.18 17.50 63.62
C GLN A 5 -12.12 17.39 62.13
N THR A 6 -13.28 17.04 61.54
CA THR A 6 -13.98 17.85 60.53
C THR A 6 -13.14 18.40 59.38
N HIS A 7 -12.61 17.50 58.53
CA HIS A 7 -12.44 17.80 57.14
C HIS A 7 -13.20 16.71 56.34
N GLN A 8 -14.03 17.13 55.39
CA GLN A 8 -14.93 16.26 54.64
C GLN A 8 -14.14 15.17 53.95
N ASP A 9 -14.19 13.96 54.49
CA ASP A 9 -13.78 12.76 53.78
C ASP A 9 -14.54 12.72 52.45
N PRO A 10 -13.96 12.17 51.38
CA PRO A 10 -14.70 11.95 50.12
C PRO A 10 -16.06 11.31 50.44
N GLU A 11 -17.13 11.80 49.79
CA GLU A 11 -18.51 11.34 49.98
C GLU A 11 -18.63 9.80 50.00
N CYS A 12 -17.90 9.13 49.17
CA CYS A 12 -17.85 7.67 49.08
C CYS A 12 -17.29 7.00 50.39
N ILE A 13 -16.31 7.63 51.08
CA ILE A 13 -15.81 7.13 52.37
C ILE A 13 -16.85 7.34 53.47
N GLN A 14 -17.58 8.45 53.41
CA GLN A 14 -18.66 8.72 54.38
C GLN A 14 -19.79 7.70 54.24
N LEU A 15 -20.16 7.36 52.98
CA LEU A 15 -21.16 6.34 52.71
C LEU A 15 -20.66 4.95 53.15
N LEU A 16 -19.38 4.60 52.93
CA LEU A 16 -18.81 3.33 53.36
C LEU A 16 -18.91 3.18 54.89
N ARG A 17 -18.66 4.25 55.67
CA ARG A 17 -18.79 4.27 57.13
C ARG A 17 -20.23 4.09 57.60
N LYS A 18 -21.15 4.68 56.86
CA LYS A 18 -22.57 4.69 57.23
C LYS A 18 -23.27 3.38 56.84
N ASP A 19 -23.08 2.90 55.68
CA ASP A 19 -23.88 1.84 55.10
C ASP A 19 -23.19 0.45 55.20
N TRP A 20 -21.85 0.42 55.42
CA TRP A 20 -21.04 -0.82 55.59
C TRP A 20 -20.09 -0.71 56.79
N PRO A 21 -20.59 -0.60 58.03
CA PRO A 21 -19.76 -0.36 59.23
C PRO A 21 -18.77 -1.50 59.51
N ASP A 22 -19.11 -2.74 59.25
CA ASP A 22 -18.21 -3.88 59.50
C ASP A 22 -17.00 -3.87 58.57
N ASP A 23 -17.20 -3.58 57.27
CA ASP A 23 -16.09 -3.41 56.31
C ASP A 23 -15.21 -2.24 56.70
N TRP A 24 -15.83 -1.10 57.11
CA TRP A 24 -15.09 0.08 57.56
C TRP A 24 -14.27 -0.20 58.82
N GLN A 25 -14.80 -0.98 59.77
CA GLN A 25 -14.06 -1.38 60.97
C GLN A 25 -12.79 -2.16 60.62
N GLN A 26 -12.88 -3.12 59.70
CA GLN A 26 -11.70 -3.87 59.23
C GLN A 26 -10.64 -2.97 58.59
N ILE A 27 -11.07 -1.96 57.82
CA ILE A 27 -10.17 -0.99 57.20
C ILE A 27 -9.49 -0.13 58.26
N GLN A 28 -10.21 0.32 59.29
CA GLN A 28 -9.67 1.10 60.39
C GLN A 28 -8.65 0.29 61.21
N ASP A 29 -8.96 -0.95 61.51
CA ASP A 29 -8.06 -1.82 62.29
C ASP A 29 -6.76 -2.07 61.53
N ALA A 30 -6.85 -2.32 60.25
CA ALA A 30 -5.68 -2.47 59.38
C ALA A 30 -4.83 -1.19 59.31
N GLY A 31 -5.49 -0.02 59.13
CA GLY A 31 -4.80 1.26 59.08
C GLY A 31 -4.10 1.59 60.41
N ARG A 32 -4.77 1.36 61.55
CA ARG A 32 -4.18 1.55 62.90
C ARG A 32 -2.98 0.62 63.13
N ALA A 33 -3.07 -0.65 62.70
CA ALA A 33 -1.97 -1.61 62.81
C ALA A 33 -0.74 -1.16 61.99
N LEU A 34 -0.96 -0.69 60.75
CA LEU A 34 0.08 -0.18 59.87
C LEU A 34 0.77 1.06 60.42
N LEU A 35 0.00 2.01 60.99
CA LEU A 35 0.52 3.24 61.56
C LEU A 35 1.29 2.94 62.86
N ALA A 36 0.79 2.04 63.74
CA ALA A 36 1.47 1.62 64.89
C ALA A 36 2.83 0.92 64.64
N ALA A 37 2.92 0.19 63.54
CA ALA A 37 4.16 -0.48 63.12
C ALA A 37 5.28 0.50 62.68
N GLN A 38 4.96 1.77 62.40
CA GLN A 38 5.95 2.78 62.04
C GLN A 38 6.61 3.49 63.22
N GLY A 39 6.11 3.29 64.48
CA GLY A 39 6.63 3.92 65.66
C GLY A 39 6.03 5.30 65.97
N ASP A 40 6.06 5.68 67.27
CA ASP A 40 5.56 6.97 67.74
C ASP A 40 6.51 8.09 67.36
N GLY A 41 6.04 9.06 66.51
CA GLY A 41 6.73 10.32 66.25
C GLY A 41 7.20 10.62 64.85
N GLN A 42 7.03 9.74 63.88
CA GLN A 42 7.32 10.06 62.46
C GLN A 42 6.10 10.79 61.85
N GLN A 43 6.36 11.95 61.23
CA GLN A 43 5.39 12.64 60.38
C GLN A 43 5.35 11.89 59.04
N LEU A 44 4.42 10.93 58.89
CA LEU A 44 4.28 10.05 57.73
C LEU A 44 3.74 10.81 56.50
N TRP A 45 2.87 11.79 56.73
CA TRP A 45 2.18 12.51 55.65
C TRP A 45 2.85 13.86 55.37
N ARG A 46 3.07 14.15 54.07
CA ARG A 46 3.54 15.45 53.61
C ARG A 46 2.39 16.44 53.39
N ALA A 47 1.20 15.90 53.09
CA ALA A 47 -0.03 16.66 52.88
C ALA A 47 -1.24 15.86 53.37
N GLN A 48 -2.34 16.55 53.72
CA GLN A 48 -3.60 15.93 54.09
C GLN A 48 -4.19 15.02 53.02
N GLU A 49 -3.96 15.35 51.74
CA GLU A 49 -4.38 14.54 50.59
C GLU A 49 -3.72 13.15 50.56
N GLU A 50 -2.50 13.03 51.11
CA GLU A 50 -1.79 11.72 51.18
C GLU A 50 -2.46 10.83 52.23
N GLU A 51 -2.88 11.38 53.38
CA GLU A 51 -3.63 10.63 54.38
C GLU A 51 -4.99 10.17 53.84
N GLN A 52 -5.74 11.04 53.15
CA GLN A 52 -7.00 10.66 52.52
C GLN A 52 -6.82 9.58 51.47
N ARG A 53 -5.74 9.66 50.67
CA ARG A 53 -5.40 8.64 49.69
C ARG A 53 -5.03 7.31 50.35
N PHE A 54 -4.37 7.33 51.51
CA PHE A 54 -4.06 6.13 52.27
C PHE A 54 -5.32 5.39 52.72
N TRP A 55 -6.27 6.09 53.30
CA TRP A 55 -7.53 5.49 53.71
C TRP A 55 -8.33 4.98 52.51
N ARG A 56 -8.29 5.70 51.43
CA ARG A 56 -8.90 5.28 50.14
C ARG A 56 -8.22 4.02 49.60
N LEU A 57 -6.90 3.94 49.57
CA LEU A 57 -6.15 2.75 49.17
C LEU A 57 -6.58 1.51 49.95
N LEU A 58 -6.68 1.63 51.28
CA LEU A 58 -7.11 0.50 52.12
C LEU A 58 -8.58 0.11 51.91
N ALA A 59 -9.43 1.07 51.59
CA ALA A 59 -10.84 0.84 51.27
C ALA A 59 -11.07 0.16 49.94
N VAL A 60 -10.33 0.57 48.89
CA VAL A 60 -10.53 0.14 47.53
C VAL A 60 -9.81 -1.17 47.25
N SER A 61 -8.60 -1.38 47.84
CA SER A 61 -7.73 -2.51 47.51
C SER A 61 -7.46 -3.43 48.70
N PRO A 62 -8.27 -4.45 48.94
CA PRO A 62 -7.93 -5.53 49.89
C PRO A 62 -6.57 -6.19 49.61
N PHE A 63 -6.17 -6.26 48.37
CA PHE A 63 -4.83 -6.71 47.96
C PHE A 63 -3.73 -5.83 48.58
N ALA A 64 -3.80 -4.50 48.36
CA ALA A 64 -2.84 -3.56 48.94
C ALA A 64 -2.82 -3.63 50.49
N ARG A 65 -3.99 -3.74 51.09
CA ARG A 65 -4.16 -3.87 52.55
C ARG A 65 -3.44 -5.12 53.06
N ARG A 66 -3.60 -6.29 52.43
CA ARG A 66 -2.92 -7.53 52.82
C ARG A 66 -1.40 -7.44 52.66
N GLN A 67 -0.93 -6.90 51.53
CA GLN A 67 0.50 -6.77 51.27
C GLN A 67 1.19 -5.82 52.28
N LEU A 68 0.59 -4.71 52.60
CA LEU A 68 1.12 -3.77 53.61
C LEU A 68 1.13 -4.38 55.01
N LEU A 69 0.06 -5.13 55.38
CA LEU A 69 0.05 -5.83 56.68
C LEU A 69 1.11 -6.95 56.79
N GLN A 70 1.40 -7.63 55.70
CA GLN A 70 2.48 -8.63 55.63
C GLN A 70 3.86 -7.98 55.66
N HIS A 71 4.00 -6.79 55.06
CA HIS A 71 5.24 -6.03 54.94
C HIS A 71 5.11 -4.60 55.42
N PRO A 72 4.93 -4.34 56.72
CA PRO A 72 4.68 -2.98 57.21
C PRO A 72 5.78 -1.97 56.85
N HIS A 73 7.02 -2.42 56.72
CA HIS A 73 8.16 -1.60 56.29
C HIS A 73 8.07 -1.08 54.84
N TRP A 74 7.12 -1.58 54.04
CA TRP A 74 6.87 -1.03 52.69
C TRP A 74 6.10 0.29 52.72
N LEU A 75 5.40 0.65 53.82
CA LEU A 75 4.62 1.88 53.89
C LEU A 75 5.46 3.14 53.65
N PRO A 76 6.63 3.35 54.31
CA PRO A 76 7.50 4.48 53.99
C PRO A 76 8.01 4.50 52.54
N LEU A 77 8.31 3.30 51.97
CA LEU A 77 8.77 3.16 50.60
C LEU A 77 7.65 3.51 49.60
N LEU A 78 6.42 3.11 49.89
CA LEU A 78 5.23 3.49 49.15
C LEU A 78 5.06 5.02 49.07
N LEU A 79 5.18 5.71 50.23
CA LEU A 79 5.00 7.15 50.34
C LEU A 79 6.15 7.95 49.72
N SER A 80 7.39 7.44 49.80
CA SER A 80 8.56 8.12 49.25
C SER A 80 8.68 7.96 47.73
N GLY A 81 8.05 6.93 47.17
CA GLY A 81 8.17 6.58 45.75
C GLY A 81 9.58 6.07 45.36
N GLN A 82 10.42 5.78 46.35
CA GLN A 82 11.78 5.31 46.08
C GLN A 82 11.76 3.87 45.54
N PRO A 83 12.56 3.57 44.48
CA PRO A 83 12.74 2.19 44.06
C PRO A 83 13.43 1.38 45.15
N VAL A 84 13.03 0.13 45.32
CA VAL A 84 13.73 -0.80 46.21
C VAL A 84 14.93 -1.36 45.47
N HIS A 85 16.13 -1.06 45.94
CA HIS A 85 17.32 -1.78 45.61
C HIS A 85 17.38 -3.06 46.46
N GLU A 86 16.78 -4.13 46.00
CA GLU A 86 16.99 -5.44 46.64
C GLU A 86 18.34 -6.00 46.17
N ALA A 87 19.27 -6.10 47.06
CA ALA A 87 20.58 -6.75 46.82
C ALA A 87 20.37 -8.20 46.30
N ASP A 88 19.26 -8.83 46.69
CA ASP A 88 18.88 -10.19 46.31
C ASP A 88 18.54 -10.33 44.82
N LEU A 89 18.22 -9.26 44.09
CA LEU A 89 18.05 -9.28 42.61
C LEU A 89 19.36 -9.52 41.87
N CYS A 90 20.49 -9.30 42.51
CA CYS A 90 21.82 -9.64 42.00
C CYS A 90 22.33 -11.02 42.45
N SER A 91 21.50 -11.78 43.17
CA SER A 91 21.88 -13.11 43.70
C SER A 91 22.16 -14.10 42.57
N GLU A 92 23.20 -14.93 42.73
CA GLU A 92 23.48 -16.07 41.85
C GLU A 92 22.61 -17.30 42.19
N GLN A 93 21.97 -17.30 43.34
CA GLN A 93 21.08 -18.39 43.77
C GLN A 93 19.68 -18.20 43.18
N GLU A 94 19.23 -19.17 42.40
CA GLU A 94 17.95 -19.12 41.66
C GLU A 94 16.75 -18.82 42.56
N GLU A 95 16.60 -19.52 43.69
CA GLU A 95 15.46 -19.37 44.58
C GLU A 95 15.41 -17.97 45.23
N THR A 96 16.56 -17.46 45.67
CA THR A 96 16.68 -16.10 46.23
C THR A 96 16.32 -15.04 45.17
N PHE A 97 16.82 -15.18 43.95
CA PHE A 97 16.50 -14.27 42.82
C PHE A 97 15.00 -14.28 42.52
N LEU A 98 14.38 -15.45 42.39
CA LEU A 98 12.96 -15.59 42.07
C LEU A 98 12.05 -15.01 43.17
N GLN A 99 12.43 -15.15 44.44
CA GLN A 99 11.71 -14.53 45.57
C GLN A 99 11.82 -12.98 45.53
N ALA A 100 13.05 -12.51 45.32
CA ALA A 100 13.30 -11.06 45.17
C ALA A 100 12.54 -10.45 44.01
N LEU A 101 12.50 -11.12 42.85
CA LEU A 101 11.76 -10.66 41.66
C LEU A 101 10.26 -10.52 41.94
N ARG A 102 9.66 -11.50 42.65
CA ARG A 102 8.21 -11.41 43.03
C ARG A 102 7.94 -10.28 44.01
N LYS A 103 8.79 -10.11 45.04
CA LYS A 103 8.66 -9.03 46.01
C LYS A 103 8.83 -7.65 45.33
N HIS A 104 9.82 -7.52 44.45
CA HIS A 104 10.04 -6.30 43.65
C HIS A 104 8.79 -5.94 42.86
N ARG A 105 8.21 -6.88 42.13
CA ARG A 105 6.96 -6.67 41.41
C ARG A 105 5.83 -6.22 42.31
N GLN A 106 5.64 -6.82 43.48
CA GLN A 106 4.52 -6.48 44.37
C GLN A 106 4.65 -5.08 44.92
N LEU A 107 5.84 -4.69 45.37
CA LEU A 107 6.04 -3.34 45.90
C LEU A 107 5.91 -2.28 44.80
N ARG A 108 6.51 -2.52 43.64
CA ARG A 108 6.35 -1.61 42.50
C ARG A 108 4.89 -1.47 42.09
N LEU A 109 4.13 -2.58 42.06
CA LEU A 109 2.69 -2.55 41.77
C LEU A 109 1.92 -1.69 42.81
N LEU A 110 2.26 -1.83 44.10
CA LEU A 110 1.66 -0.99 45.14
C LEU A 110 1.96 0.49 44.92
N GLN A 111 3.19 0.85 44.57
CA GLN A 111 3.57 2.23 44.25
C GLN A 111 2.78 2.76 43.03
N ILE A 112 2.55 1.94 42.03
CA ILE A 112 1.78 2.30 40.84
C ILE A 112 0.29 2.48 41.23
N ILE A 113 -0.30 1.59 42.03
CA ILE A 113 -1.68 1.74 42.52
C ILE A 113 -1.80 3.03 43.36
N TRP A 114 -0.81 3.33 44.17
CA TRP A 114 -0.78 4.57 44.97
C TRP A 114 -0.78 5.82 44.09
N ALA A 115 -0.01 5.79 42.99
CA ALA A 115 0.05 6.86 42.02
C ALA A 115 -1.28 6.98 41.22
N ASP A 116 -1.87 5.87 40.76
CA ASP A 116 -3.11 5.82 40.01
C ASP A 116 -4.29 6.44 40.80
N LEU A 117 -4.30 6.23 42.12
CA LEU A 117 -5.29 6.82 43.01
C LEU A 117 -5.15 8.36 43.19
N GLN A 118 -4.18 9.03 42.53
CA GLN A 118 -4.14 10.51 42.52
C GLN A 118 -5.31 11.12 41.73
N GLY A 119 -5.83 10.39 40.73
CA GLY A 119 -7.00 10.83 39.96
C GLY A 119 -6.82 10.73 38.46
N PRO A 120 -7.69 11.40 37.66
CA PRO A 120 -7.75 11.20 36.21
C PRO A 120 -6.46 11.48 35.43
N GLY A 121 -5.62 12.38 35.93
CA GLY A 121 -4.35 12.75 35.29
C GLY A 121 -3.22 11.73 35.44
N ALA A 122 -3.37 10.73 36.30
CA ALA A 122 -2.31 9.74 36.56
C ALA A 122 -2.30 8.59 35.53
N LEU A 123 -3.38 8.37 34.80
CA LEU A 123 -3.54 7.17 33.96
C LEU A 123 -2.40 6.96 32.95
N ASP A 124 -2.03 7.97 32.17
CA ASP A 124 -1.03 7.82 31.12
C ASP A 124 0.34 7.42 31.72
N GLN A 125 0.69 7.97 32.90
CA GLN A 125 1.89 7.57 33.64
C GLN A 125 1.76 6.16 34.24
N THR A 126 0.59 5.81 34.79
CA THR A 126 0.31 4.46 35.32
C THR A 126 0.50 3.38 34.24
N LEU A 127 0.03 3.61 33.01
CA LEU A 127 0.20 2.67 31.90
C LEU A 127 1.69 2.50 31.52
N GLN A 128 2.45 3.58 31.53
CA GLN A 128 3.89 3.55 31.30
C GLN A 128 4.63 2.81 32.42
N ASP A 129 4.34 3.11 33.67
CA ASP A 129 5.01 2.49 34.81
C ASP A 129 4.74 0.98 34.90
N LEU A 130 3.51 0.54 34.59
CA LEU A 130 3.16 -0.88 34.51
C LEU A 130 3.91 -1.57 33.36
N THR A 131 4.04 -0.90 32.24
CA THR A 131 4.78 -1.43 31.10
C THR A 131 6.26 -1.55 31.41
N LEU A 132 6.87 -0.52 32.01
CA LEU A 132 8.25 -0.53 32.46
C LEU A 132 8.51 -1.63 33.48
N LEU A 133 7.61 -1.82 34.45
CA LEU A 133 7.72 -2.90 35.43
C LEU A 133 7.76 -4.29 34.77
N ALA A 134 6.96 -4.50 33.73
CA ALA A 134 6.98 -5.76 32.99
C ALA A 134 8.27 -5.93 32.19
N GLU A 135 8.76 -4.88 31.52
CA GLU A 135 10.01 -4.88 30.76
C GLU A 135 11.22 -5.12 31.66
N GLU A 136 11.30 -4.41 32.80
CA GLU A 136 12.35 -4.61 33.82
C GLU A 136 12.35 -6.05 34.34
N SER A 137 11.17 -6.57 34.69
CA SER A 137 11.04 -7.95 35.20
C SER A 137 11.46 -8.99 34.14
N LEU A 138 11.08 -8.79 32.87
CA LEU A 138 11.49 -9.62 31.74
C LEU A 138 12.99 -9.59 31.53
N GLN A 139 13.58 -8.40 31.55
CA GLN A 139 15.02 -8.21 31.33
C GLN A 139 15.85 -8.85 32.45
N LEU A 140 15.46 -8.64 33.72
CA LEU A 140 16.12 -9.27 34.88
C LEU A 140 16.06 -10.82 34.81
N ALA A 141 14.89 -11.37 34.49
CA ALA A 141 14.73 -12.81 34.35
C ALA A 141 15.55 -13.34 33.16
N LEU A 142 15.60 -12.61 32.03
CA LEU A 142 16.39 -12.98 30.85
C LEU A 142 17.88 -13.01 31.17
N GLU A 143 18.42 -11.98 31.79
CA GLU A 143 19.84 -11.90 32.15
C GLU A 143 20.26 -12.99 33.12
N PHE A 144 19.41 -13.36 34.09
CA PHE A 144 19.67 -14.49 34.97
C PHE A 144 19.68 -15.82 34.23
N GLY A 145 18.67 -16.05 33.36
CA GLY A 145 18.54 -17.24 32.55
C GLY A 145 19.71 -17.44 31.59
N GLN A 146 20.13 -16.35 30.91
CA GLN A 146 21.29 -16.35 30.02
C GLN A 146 22.56 -16.70 30.76
N ARG A 147 22.90 -16.01 31.85
CA ARG A 147 24.08 -16.32 32.67
C ARG A 147 24.14 -17.80 33.09
N LYS A 148 23.00 -18.35 33.48
CA LYS A 148 22.90 -19.75 33.91
C LYS A 148 23.18 -20.75 32.77
N LEU A 149 22.61 -20.48 31.58
CA LEU A 149 22.84 -21.31 30.40
C LEU A 149 24.24 -21.14 29.83
N GLU A 150 24.79 -19.92 29.83
CA GLU A 150 26.15 -19.63 29.39
C GLU A 150 27.20 -20.35 30.25
N GLN A 151 26.99 -20.41 31.56
CA GLN A 151 27.89 -21.19 32.45
C GLN A 151 27.93 -22.68 32.10
N ALA A 152 26.83 -23.29 31.65
CA ALA A 152 26.75 -24.70 31.33
C ALA A 152 27.08 -25.02 29.87
N HIS A 153 26.62 -24.18 28.95
CA HIS A 153 26.61 -24.48 27.50
C HIS A 153 27.44 -23.49 26.67
N GLY A 154 27.93 -22.37 27.23
CA GLY A 154 28.62 -21.32 26.51
C GLY A 154 27.64 -20.37 25.79
N ILE A 155 28.16 -19.50 24.93
CA ILE A 155 27.42 -18.52 24.17
C ILE A 155 26.93 -19.15 22.85
N PRO A 156 25.63 -19.02 22.50
CA PRO A 156 25.12 -19.52 21.21
C PRO A 156 25.73 -18.71 20.03
N ARG A 157 26.28 -19.44 19.05
CA ARG A 157 26.95 -18.87 17.88
C ARG A 157 26.32 -19.35 16.58
N ASP A 158 26.42 -18.52 15.54
CA ASP A 158 26.05 -18.90 14.19
C ASP A 158 27.19 -19.70 13.50
N GLU A 159 26.93 -20.16 12.26
CA GLU A 159 27.93 -20.93 11.49
C GLU A 159 29.20 -20.10 11.17
N GLU A 160 29.14 -18.77 11.28
CA GLU A 160 30.24 -17.83 11.08
C GLU A 160 31.00 -17.53 12.39
N GLY A 161 30.52 -18.08 13.52
CA GLY A 161 31.11 -17.90 14.86
C GLY A 161 30.67 -16.62 15.58
N ASN A 162 29.68 -15.86 15.07
CA ASN A 162 29.16 -14.68 15.74
C ASN A 162 28.15 -15.06 16.82
N PRO A 163 28.09 -14.32 17.95
CA PRO A 163 27.04 -14.50 18.95
C PRO A 163 25.65 -14.31 18.33
N VAL A 164 24.73 -15.20 18.66
CA VAL A 164 23.35 -15.16 18.14
C VAL A 164 22.48 -14.32 19.07
N PRO A 165 21.87 -13.21 18.56
CA PRO A 165 21.00 -12.36 19.36
C PRO A 165 19.68 -13.06 19.68
N PHE A 166 19.09 -12.69 20.82
CA PHE A 166 17.77 -13.12 21.27
C PHE A 166 16.95 -11.89 21.64
N ALA A 167 15.70 -11.84 21.19
CA ALA A 167 14.77 -10.78 21.52
C ALA A 167 13.42 -11.32 21.97
N VAL A 168 12.82 -10.66 22.93
CA VAL A 168 11.45 -10.86 23.38
C VAL A 168 10.56 -9.80 22.73
N ILE A 169 9.60 -10.22 21.94
CA ILE A 169 8.62 -9.33 21.32
C ILE A 169 7.36 -9.33 22.19
N GLY A 170 7.04 -8.18 22.77
CA GLY A 170 5.78 -7.93 23.46
C GLY A 170 4.67 -7.65 22.46
N MET A 171 3.55 -8.34 22.68
CA MET A 171 2.34 -8.20 21.87
C MET A 171 1.22 -7.53 22.69
N GLY A 172 0.08 -7.32 22.10
CA GLY A 172 -1.11 -6.81 22.79
C GLY A 172 -0.86 -5.51 23.57
N LYS A 173 -1.30 -5.47 24.83
CA LYS A 173 -1.16 -4.28 25.70
C LYS A 173 0.31 -3.98 26.06
N LEU A 174 1.14 -5.01 26.26
CA LEU A 174 2.58 -4.81 26.53
C LEU A 174 3.29 -4.18 25.34
N GLY A 175 3.05 -4.71 24.15
CA GLY A 175 3.63 -4.15 22.94
C GLY A 175 3.16 -2.73 22.63
N GLY A 176 1.90 -2.39 22.95
CA GLY A 176 1.32 -1.07 22.83
C GLY A 176 1.77 -0.06 23.89
N ALA A 177 2.55 -0.47 24.89
CA ALA A 177 2.87 0.32 26.09
C ALA A 177 1.62 0.78 26.86
N GLU A 178 0.60 -0.09 26.93
CA GLU A 178 -0.71 0.18 27.53
C GLU A 178 -1.10 -0.92 28.54
N LEU A 179 -0.14 -1.43 29.33
CA LEU A 179 -0.37 -2.56 30.21
C LEU A 179 -1.31 -2.17 31.39
N ASN A 180 -2.12 -3.11 31.85
CA ASN A 180 -3.01 -2.94 33.01
C ASN A 180 -2.36 -3.43 34.29
N LEU A 181 -3.00 -3.09 35.45
CA LEU A 181 -2.56 -3.52 36.80
C LEU A 181 -2.44 -5.05 36.91
N SER A 182 -3.37 -5.81 36.39
CA SER A 182 -3.34 -7.28 36.39
C SER A 182 -3.61 -7.83 35.00
N SER A 183 -2.70 -7.59 34.07
CA SER A 183 -2.75 -8.08 32.69
C SER A 183 -1.83 -9.29 32.51
N ASP A 184 -2.22 -10.16 31.57
CA ASP A 184 -1.28 -11.11 30.99
C ASP A 184 -0.32 -10.35 30.07
N ILE A 185 0.89 -10.86 29.93
CA ILE A 185 1.86 -10.39 28.94
C ILE A 185 1.92 -11.38 27.78
N ASP A 186 1.51 -10.90 26.60
CA ASP A 186 1.57 -11.67 25.36
C ASP A 186 2.97 -11.56 24.77
N LEU A 187 3.65 -12.69 24.54
CA LEU A 187 5.07 -12.73 24.12
C LEU A 187 5.29 -13.59 22.88
N ILE A 188 6.30 -13.21 22.10
CA ILE A 188 6.91 -14.05 21.05
C ILE A 188 8.43 -14.01 21.25
N PHE A 189 9.08 -15.19 21.27
CA PHE A 189 10.52 -15.30 21.42
C PHE A 189 11.17 -15.51 20.05
N VAL A 190 12.16 -14.65 19.74
CA VAL A 190 12.85 -14.65 18.44
C VAL A 190 14.35 -14.66 18.65
N TYR A 191 15.08 -15.48 17.89
CA TYR A 191 16.53 -15.51 17.88
C TYR A 191 17.09 -15.36 16.45
N GLY A 192 18.39 -15.06 16.33
CA GLY A 192 19.02 -14.71 15.06
C GLY A 192 19.08 -15.90 14.10
N LYS A 193 20.13 -16.71 14.21
CA LYS A 193 20.42 -17.79 13.26
C LYS A 193 20.56 -19.16 13.93
N THR A 194 20.50 -20.20 13.13
CA THR A 194 20.88 -21.55 13.54
C THR A 194 22.38 -21.62 13.78
N GLY A 195 22.80 -22.63 14.55
CA GLY A 195 24.18 -22.86 14.91
C GLY A 195 24.27 -23.63 16.23
N GLU A 196 25.38 -23.53 16.95
CA GLU A 196 25.68 -24.28 18.17
C GLU A 196 26.42 -23.39 19.18
N SER A 197 26.19 -23.61 20.48
CA SER A 197 26.89 -22.88 21.55
C SER A 197 28.34 -23.37 21.71
N ASP A 198 29.25 -22.48 22.20
CA ASP A 198 30.70 -22.67 22.25
C ASP A 198 31.23 -23.18 23.60
N GLY A 199 30.38 -23.65 24.51
CA GLY A 199 30.77 -24.06 25.85
C GLY A 199 31.16 -25.53 25.99
N PRO A 200 31.40 -25.98 27.24
CA PRO A 200 31.82 -27.33 27.54
C PRO A 200 30.81 -28.42 27.17
N LEU A 201 29.53 -28.07 27.14
CA LEU A 201 28.43 -28.93 26.72
C LEU A 201 27.69 -28.21 25.56
N PRO A 202 28.22 -28.27 24.32
CA PRO A 202 27.63 -27.60 23.20
C PRO A 202 26.16 -28.00 22.97
N MET A 203 25.33 -27.07 22.55
CA MET A 203 23.92 -27.27 22.32
C MET A 203 23.49 -26.49 21.08
N ASP A 204 22.66 -27.10 20.21
CA ASP A 204 22.12 -26.38 19.07
C ASP A 204 21.27 -25.18 19.52
N ASN A 205 21.30 -24.10 18.74
CA ASN A 205 20.66 -22.83 19.12
C ASN A 205 19.16 -22.99 19.34
N ALA A 206 18.46 -23.85 18.61
CA ALA A 206 17.03 -24.05 18.78
C ALA A 206 16.70 -24.60 20.17
N ASN A 207 17.44 -25.63 20.65
CA ASN A 207 17.30 -26.20 21.99
C ASN A 207 17.76 -25.20 23.07
N TYR A 208 18.87 -24.47 22.81
CA TYR A 208 19.35 -23.45 23.74
C TYR A 208 18.28 -22.38 24.03
N PHE A 209 17.74 -21.76 22.99
CA PHE A 209 16.72 -20.72 23.16
C PHE A 209 15.38 -21.28 23.62
N GLN A 210 15.03 -22.52 23.27
CA GLN A 210 13.86 -23.17 23.83
C GLN A 210 13.97 -23.31 25.36
N ARG A 211 15.14 -23.73 25.91
CA ARG A 211 15.36 -23.78 27.36
C ARG A 211 15.32 -22.41 28.00
N LEU A 212 15.90 -21.39 27.35
CA LEU A 212 15.83 -20.01 27.82
C LEU A 212 14.39 -19.50 27.88
N GLY A 213 13.59 -19.74 26.85
CA GLY A 213 12.17 -19.40 26.81
C GLY A 213 11.36 -20.13 27.90
N GLN A 214 11.60 -21.42 28.14
CA GLN A 214 10.97 -22.18 29.23
C GLN A 214 11.35 -21.63 30.59
N TRP A 215 12.62 -21.24 30.77
CA TRP A 215 13.09 -20.57 32.00
C TRP A 215 12.33 -19.23 32.21
N LEU A 216 12.23 -18.37 31.19
CA LEU A 216 11.54 -17.10 31.28
C LEU A 216 10.07 -17.26 31.71
N ILE A 217 9.36 -18.19 31.07
CA ILE A 217 7.96 -18.45 31.42
C ILE A 217 7.85 -18.90 32.87
N ARG A 218 8.69 -19.83 33.29
CA ARG A 218 8.70 -20.32 34.68
C ARG A 218 9.02 -19.20 35.69
N ALA A 219 10.04 -18.40 35.42
CA ALA A 219 10.46 -17.32 36.31
C ALA A 219 9.36 -16.28 36.53
N LEU A 220 8.55 -16.00 35.49
CA LEU A 220 7.52 -14.97 35.55
C LEU A 220 6.15 -15.49 36.02
N ASP A 221 5.71 -16.67 35.57
CA ASP A 221 4.34 -17.16 35.77
C ASP A 221 4.19 -18.14 36.95
N GLU A 222 5.29 -18.74 37.41
CA GLU A 222 5.21 -19.70 38.54
C GLU A 222 4.71 -19.05 39.81
N ARG A 223 3.60 -19.59 40.36
CA ARG A 223 3.01 -19.13 41.63
C ARG A 223 3.66 -19.78 42.81
N ARG A 224 4.13 -18.97 43.75
CA ARG A 224 4.74 -19.38 45.00
C ARG A 224 4.07 -18.65 46.18
N ALA A 225 4.63 -18.79 47.42
CA ALA A 225 4.13 -18.12 48.61
C ALA A 225 4.08 -16.57 48.43
N GLU A 226 5.08 -16.01 47.75
CA GLU A 226 5.21 -14.59 47.45
C GLU A 226 4.31 -14.13 46.26
N GLY A 227 3.54 -15.03 45.64
CA GLY A 227 2.72 -14.78 44.48
C GLY A 227 3.39 -15.16 43.14
N PHE A 228 3.20 -14.32 42.12
CA PHE A 228 3.76 -14.46 40.77
C PHE A 228 4.31 -13.11 40.28
N VAL A 229 5.07 -13.08 39.23
CA VAL A 229 5.54 -11.83 38.58
C VAL A 229 4.52 -11.37 37.55
N PHE A 230 4.37 -12.11 36.42
CA PHE A 230 3.36 -11.86 35.39
C PHE A 230 2.86 -13.19 34.82
N ARG A 231 1.58 -13.28 34.49
CA ARG A 231 1.04 -14.38 33.69
C ARG A 231 1.53 -14.21 32.25
N VAL A 232 2.03 -15.28 31.65
CA VAL A 232 2.62 -15.28 30.31
C VAL A 232 1.70 -15.98 29.31
N ASP A 233 1.34 -15.28 28.24
CA ASP A 233 0.58 -15.85 27.12
C ASP A 233 1.45 -15.96 25.86
N MET A 234 1.65 -17.20 25.40
CA MET A 234 2.45 -17.51 24.21
C MET A 234 1.59 -17.89 22.99
N ARG A 235 0.25 -17.77 23.06
CA ARG A 235 -0.67 -18.21 21.98
C ARG A 235 -0.57 -17.40 20.71
N LEU A 236 -0.02 -16.19 20.76
CA LEU A 236 0.19 -15.33 19.57
C LEU A 236 1.44 -15.69 18.77
N ARG A 237 2.24 -16.67 19.22
CA ARG A 237 3.41 -17.15 18.46
C ARG A 237 2.99 -17.90 17.18
N PRO A 238 3.87 -18.01 16.16
CA PRO A 238 3.62 -18.80 14.95
C PRO A 238 3.07 -20.18 15.26
N PHE A 239 1.97 -20.56 14.60
CA PHE A 239 1.21 -21.81 14.82
C PHE A 239 0.60 -21.99 16.21
N GLY A 240 0.61 -20.97 17.08
CA GLY A 240 0.06 -21.03 18.43
C GLY A 240 0.68 -22.16 19.25
N ASP A 241 -0.14 -22.93 19.97
CA ASP A 241 0.35 -24.01 20.83
C ASP A 241 0.98 -25.19 20.10
N ALA A 242 0.72 -25.34 18.80
CA ALA A 242 1.32 -26.38 17.96
C ALA A 242 2.71 -26.00 17.43
N GLY A 243 3.11 -24.72 17.52
CA GLY A 243 4.39 -24.21 17.05
C GLY A 243 5.51 -24.27 18.08
N PRO A 244 6.78 -24.12 17.63
CA PRO A 244 7.92 -24.04 18.53
C PRO A 244 7.80 -22.82 19.46
N LEU A 245 8.41 -22.92 20.64
CA LEU A 245 8.38 -21.84 21.62
C LEU A 245 9.20 -20.63 21.17
N CYS A 246 10.35 -20.87 20.54
CA CYS A 246 11.24 -19.86 19.99
C CYS A 246 11.42 -20.11 18.50
N VAL A 247 11.51 -19.05 17.72
CA VAL A 247 11.65 -19.11 16.25
C VAL A 247 12.80 -18.22 15.80
N THR A 248 13.43 -18.54 14.67
CA THR A 248 14.39 -17.63 14.04
C THR A 248 13.67 -16.44 13.42
N GLY A 249 14.35 -15.28 13.30
CA GLY A 249 13.79 -14.12 12.61
C GLY A 249 13.31 -14.44 11.18
N ASP A 250 14.06 -15.27 10.45
CA ASP A 250 13.70 -15.71 9.10
C ASP A 250 12.47 -16.62 9.06
N ALA A 251 12.37 -17.56 10.02
CA ALA A 251 11.20 -18.42 10.13
C ALA A 251 9.92 -17.62 10.48
N LEU A 252 10.05 -16.60 11.33
CA LEU A 252 8.97 -15.69 11.68
C LEU A 252 8.46 -14.93 10.45
N GLU A 253 9.37 -14.37 9.66
CA GLU A 253 9.05 -13.67 8.42
C GLU A 253 8.35 -14.60 7.41
N GLN A 254 8.94 -15.78 7.15
CA GLN A 254 8.35 -16.77 6.25
C GLN A 254 6.97 -17.24 6.69
N TYR A 255 6.76 -17.40 8.00
CA TYR A 255 5.45 -17.74 8.54
C TYR A 255 4.39 -16.70 8.19
N TYR A 256 4.65 -15.42 8.47
CA TYR A 256 3.67 -14.38 8.20
C TYR A 256 3.44 -14.15 6.70
N HIS A 257 4.47 -14.31 5.87
CA HIS A 257 4.29 -14.22 4.42
C HIS A 257 3.47 -15.35 3.81
N ARG A 258 3.60 -16.59 4.33
CA ARG A 258 2.92 -17.77 3.78
C ARG A 258 1.61 -18.11 4.45
N HIS A 259 1.51 -17.91 5.74
CA HIS A 259 0.42 -18.39 6.59
C HIS A 259 -0.30 -17.27 7.36
N GLY A 260 0.23 -16.06 7.34
CA GLY A 260 -0.28 -14.94 8.12
C GLY A 260 -1.74 -14.62 7.80
N ARG A 261 -2.57 -14.60 8.86
CA ARG A 261 -4.02 -14.35 8.80
C ARG A 261 -4.33 -12.89 9.14
N THR A 262 -5.51 -12.42 8.77
CA THR A 262 -5.94 -11.03 9.04
C THR A 262 -5.92 -10.68 10.53
N TRP A 263 -6.31 -11.60 11.41
CA TRP A 263 -6.28 -11.36 12.85
C TRP A 263 -4.86 -11.28 13.42
N GLU A 264 -3.89 -11.98 12.81
CA GLU A 264 -2.48 -11.89 13.20
C GLU A 264 -1.86 -10.55 12.78
N ARG A 265 -2.25 -10.01 11.62
CA ARG A 265 -1.90 -8.64 11.24
C ARG A 265 -2.39 -7.62 12.28
N TYR A 266 -3.64 -7.80 12.74
CA TYR A 266 -4.21 -6.97 13.78
C TYR A 266 -3.41 -7.05 15.09
N ALA A 267 -3.04 -8.26 15.53
CA ALA A 267 -2.23 -8.46 16.73
C ALA A 267 -0.84 -7.82 16.60
N LEU A 268 -0.19 -7.95 15.42
CA LEU A 268 1.14 -7.40 15.15
C LEU A 268 1.21 -5.87 15.13
N LEU A 269 0.09 -5.16 14.98
CA LEU A 269 0.08 -3.69 15.04
C LEU A 269 0.71 -3.14 16.33
N LYS A 270 0.53 -3.86 17.43
CA LYS A 270 1.06 -3.49 18.74
C LYS A 270 2.42 -4.14 19.05
N ALA A 271 3.00 -4.95 18.14
CA ALA A 271 4.25 -5.66 18.38
C ALA A 271 5.43 -4.71 18.62
N ARG A 272 6.23 -4.99 19.67
CA ARG A 272 7.42 -4.21 20.06
C ARG A 272 8.45 -5.11 20.76
N PRO A 273 9.76 -4.96 20.49
CA PRO A 273 10.77 -5.62 21.30
C PRO A 273 10.78 -5.02 22.71
N VAL A 274 10.73 -5.88 23.74
CA VAL A 274 10.56 -5.47 25.14
C VAL A 274 11.67 -5.96 26.07
N ALA A 275 12.46 -6.97 25.65
CA ALA A 275 13.65 -7.42 26.37
C ALA A 275 14.63 -8.10 25.40
N GLY A 276 15.88 -8.27 25.85
CA GLY A 276 16.98 -8.85 25.07
C GLY A 276 17.60 -7.85 24.09
N ASP A 277 17.98 -8.32 22.90
CA ASP A 277 18.53 -7.44 21.86
C ASP A 277 17.38 -6.67 21.17
N LEU A 278 17.17 -5.44 21.65
CA LEU A 278 16.11 -4.56 21.11
C LEU A 278 16.38 -4.11 19.68
N THR A 279 17.65 -4.09 19.23
CA THR A 279 18.03 -3.71 17.87
C THR A 279 17.66 -4.82 16.91
N PHE A 280 18.09 -6.04 17.19
CA PHE A 280 17.67 -7.23 16.45
C PHE A 280 16.14 -7.37 16.40
N GLY A 281 15.47 -7.20 17.54
CA GLY A 281 14.01 -7.25 17.61
C GLY A 281 13.33 -6.20 16.71
N ARG A 282 13.88 -4.97 16.60
CA ARG A 282 13.38 -3.94 15.67
C ARG A 282 13.58 -4.31 14.22
N GLU A 283 14.76 -4.81 13.86
CA GLU A 283 15.06 -5.26 12.50
C GLU A 283 14.09 -6.36 12.04
N VAL A 284 13.80 -7.34 12.91
CA VAL A 284 12.82 -8.40 12.63
C VAL A 284 11.43 -7.82 12.38
N LEU A 285 10.97 -6.86 13.18
CA LEU A 285 9.66 -6.23 12.99
C LEU A 285 9.61 -5.30 11.78
N GLU A 286 10.71 -4.67 11.41
CA GLU A 286 10.81 -3.87 10.19
C GLU A 286 10.65 -4.73 8.93
N ARG A 287 11.22 -5.94 8.91
CA ARG A 287 11.03 -6.91 7.82
C ARG A 287 9.57 -7.35 7.66
N LEU A 288 8.75 -7.27 8.72
CA LEU A 288 7.32 -7.57 8.69
C LEU A 288 6.43 -6.39 8.28
N GLN A 289 6.98 -5.18 8.11
CA GLN A 289 6.19 -3.99 7.72
C GLN A 289 5.40 -4.18 6.40
N PRO A 290 5.94 -4.81 5.33
CA PRO A 290 5.16 -5.06 4.10
C PRO A 290 3.96 -5.99 4.31
N PHE A 291 4.04 -6.92 5.26
CA PHE A 291 2.92 -7.75 5.65
C PHE A 291 1.87 -6.98 6.44
N LEU A 292 2.31 -6.09 7.35
CA LEU A 292 1.42 -5.28 8.19
C LEU A 292 0.69 -4.20 7.41
N PHE A 293 1.45 -3.37 6.69
CA PHE A 293 0.94 -2.18 6.02
C PHE A 293 1.09 -2.34 4.51
N ARG A 294 0.02 -2.75 3.87
CA ARG A 294 -0.04 -2.81 2.41
C ARG A 294 -0.07 -1.39 1.87
N ARG A 295 0.61 -1.17 0.74
CA ARG A 295 0.67 0.14 0.08
C ARG A 295 -0.70 0.68 -0.31
N TYR A 296 -1.68 -0.20 -0.46
CA TYR A 296 -3.04 0.09 -0.89
C TYR A 296 -4.04 -0.13 0.25
N LEU A 297 -5.19 0.57 0.19
CA LEU A 297 -6.27 0.47 1.16
C LEU A 297 -6.73 -0.99 1.32
N ASP A 298 -6.60 -1.51 2.52
CA ASP A 298 -6.92 -2.90 2.81
C ASP A 298 -8.31 -3.04 3.46
N PHE A 299 -9.33 -3.03 2.61
CA PHE A 299 -10.71 -3.24 3.06
C PHE A 299 -11.03 -4.69 3.44
N THR A 300 -10.17 -5.66 3.06
CA THR A 300 -10.34 -7.04 3.53
C THR A 300 -10.08 -7.18 5.02
N ALA A 301 -9.29 -6.25 5.60
CA ALA A 301 -9.11 -6.15 7.04
C ALA A 301 -10.44 -5.87 7.75
N LEU A 302 -11.27 -4.98 7.22
CA LEU A 302 -12.59 -4.64 7.77
C LEU A 302 -13.53 -5.84 7.83
N GLN A 303 -13.62 -6.65 6.76
CA GLN A 303 -14.46 -7.87 6.78
C GLN A 303 -13.94 -8.93 7.74
N GLY A 304 -12.61 -9.12 7.75
CA GLY A 304 -11.97 -10.01 8.73
C GLY A 304 -12.30 -9.60 10.16
N LEU A 305 -12.29 -8.30 10.43
CA LEU A 305 -12.56 -7.71 11.73
C LEU A 305 -14.05 -7.79 12.09
N ARG A 306 -14.98 -7.47 11.19
CA ARG A 306 -16.42 -7.67 11.37
C ARG A 306 -16.76 -9.11 11.70
N ARG A 307 -16.09 -10.08 11.05
CA ARG A 307 -16.28 -11.49 11.35
C ARG A 307 -15.69 -11.90 12.69
N VAL A 308 -14.52 -11.37 13.07
CA VAL A 308 -13.96 -11.58 14.41
C VAL A 308 -14.95 -11.06 15.46
N LYS A 309 -15.57 -9.89 15.22
CA LYS A 309 -16.64 -9.38 16.09
C LYS A 309 -17.87 -10.27 16.09
N ALA A 310 -18.37 -10.67 14.92
CA ALA A 310 -19.57 -11.54 14.83
C ALA A 310 -19.35 -12.90 15.51
N LEU A 311 -18.14 -13.47 15.45
CA LEU A 311 -17.79 -14.70 16.18
C LEU A 311 -17.71 -14.46 17.69
N MET A 312 -17.38 -13.26 18.12
CA MET A 312 -17.37 -12.86 19.53
C MET A 312 -18.79 -12.64 20.05
N ASP A 313 -19.60 -11.92 19.29
CA ASP A 313 -21.01 -11.65 19.62
C ASP A 313 -21.82 -12.96 19.70
N ALA A 314 -21.52 -13.95 18.83
CA ALA A 314 -22.18 -15.26 18.84
C ALA A 314 -21.86 -16.12 20.08
N ASN A 315 -20.70 -15.89 20.73
CA ASN A 315 -20.33 -16.57 21.98
C ASN A 315 -20.82 -15.84 23.25
N GLU A 316 -21.50 -14.71 23.14
CA GLU A 316 -21.74 -13.74 24.21
C GLU A 316 -23.12 -13.80 24.87
N GLY A 317 -23.80 -14.92 24.91
CA GLY A 317 -25.05 -15.07 25.69
C GLY A 317 -25.01 -14.65 27.16
N SER A 318 -23.81 -14.28 27.72
CA SER A 318 -23.63 -13.87 29.13
C SER A 318 -22.74 -12.64 29.33
N ALA A 319 -22.24 -11.99 28.26
CA ALA A 319 -21.18 -10.97 28.36
C ALA A 319 -21.68 -9.52 28.43
N SER A 320 -22.93 -9.23 28.77
CA SER A 320 -23.46 -7.85 28.80
C SER A 320 -22.77 -6.94 29.81
N GLN A 321 -22.14 -7.51 30.83
CA GLN A 321 -21.45 -6.77 31.92
C GLN A 321 -19.92 -6.70 31.77
N ASP A 322 -19.33 -7.28 30.71
CA ASP A 322 -17.88 -7.22 30.44
C ASP A 322 -17.52 -5.84 29.86
N LEU A 323 -16.62 -5.11 30.55
CA LEU A 323 -16.17 -3.78 30.14
C LEU A 323 -15.31 -3.82 28.87
N LYS A 324 -14.59 -4.92 28.62
CA LYS A 324 -13.71 -5.06 27.46
C LYS A 324 -14.46 -5.59 26.26
N LYS A 325 -15.23 -6.66 26.44
CA LYS A 325 -15.87 -7.40 25.34
C LYS A 325 -17.29 -6.96 25.06
N GLY A 326 -17.99 -6.39 26.03
CA GLY A 326 -19.39 -5.96 25.88
C GLY A 326 -19.53 -4.75 24.95
N LEU A 327 -20.76 -4.49 24.51
CA LEU A 327 -21.10 -3.38 23.62
C LEU A 327 -20.63 -2.05 24.19
N GLY A 328 -19.98 -1.22 23.37
CA GLY A 328 -19.43 0.09 23.78
C GLY A 328 -18.22 -0.01 24.69
N GLY A 329 -17.58 -1.20 24.82
CA GLY A 329 -16.42 -1.41 25.67
C GLY A 329 -15.09 -0.99 25.04
N ILE A 330 -14.00 -1.24 25.76
CA ILE A 330 -12.62 -0.89 25.36
C ILE A 330 -12.30 -1.42 23.96
N ARG A 331 -12.73 -2.63 23.68
CA ARG A 331 -12.40 -3.33 22.43
C ARG A 331 -12.99 -2.66 21.19
N GLU A 332 -14.17 -2.05 21.28
CA GLU A 332 -14.76 -1.33 20.15
C GLU A 332 -13.95 -0.08 19.81
N ILE A 333 -13.43 0.63 20.79
CA ILE A 333 -12.54 1.79 20.57
C ILE A 333 -11.22 1.35 19.93
N GLU A 334 -10.59 0.30 20.47
CA GLU A 334 -9.38 -0.28 19.88
C GLU A 334 -9.64 -0.77 18.43
N PHE A 335 -10.80 -1.33 18.17
CA PHE A 335 -11.20 -1.80 16.86
C PHE A 335 -11.34 -0.67 15.83
N ILE A 336 -11.95 0.46 16.21
CA ILE A 336 -12.02 1.66 15.36
C ILE A 336 -10.60 2.10 15.00
N ALA A 337 -9.76 2.32 16.00
CA ALA A 337 -8.40 2.81 15.81
C ALA A 337 -7.57 1.86 14.92
N GLN A 338 -7.52 0.57 15.25
CA GLN A 338 -6.67 -0.40 14.56
C GLN A 338 -7.20 -0.77 13.17
N SER A 339 -8.53 -0.75 12.96
CA SER A 339 -9.10 -0.96 11.63
C SER A 339 -8.72 0.15 10.68
N LEU A 340 -8.89 1.41 11.11
CA LEU A 340 -8.49 2.57 10.31
C LEU A 340 -6.97 2.64 10.12
N GLN A 341 -6.20 2.21 11.11
CA GLN A 341 -4.75 2.07 11.02
C GLN A 341 -4.32 1.05 9.93
N LEU A 342 -4.96 -0.11 9.87
CA LEU A 342 -4.69 -1.13 8.82
C LEU A 342 -5.11 -0.64 7.43
N ILE A 343 -6.20 0.11 7.34
CA ILE A 343 -6.71 0.64 6.07
C ILE A 343 -5.78 1.73 5.53
N HIS A 344 -5.37 2.67 6.37
CA HIS A 344 -4.69 3.89 5.94
C HIS A 344 -3.17 3.90 6.21
N GLY A 345 -2.66 3.03 7.09
CA GLY A 345 -1.26 3.02 7.55
C GLY A 345 -0.23 2.70 6.46
N GLY A 346 -0.66 2.06 5.37
CA GLY A 346 0.19 1.85 4.19
C GLY A 346 0.58 3.17 3.51
N ARG A 347 -0.33 4.14 3.48
CA ARG A 347 -0.15 5.47 2.86
C ARG A 347 0.34 6.52 3.84
N HIS A 348 -0.06 6.42 5.11
CA HIS A 348 0.21 7.41 6.14
C HIS A 348 1.11 6.83 7.25
N PRO A 349 2.44 6.98 7.16
CA PRO A 349 3.37 6.46 8.17
C PRO A 349 3.09 6.96 9.60
N ALA A 350 2.47 8.13 9.75
CA ALA A 350 2.05 8.66 11.06
C ALA A 350 1.07 7.74 11.80
N LEU A 351 0.33 6.89 11.10
CA LEU A 351 -0.57 5.91 11.68
C LEU A 351 0.12 4.62 12.15
N ARG A 352 1.41 4.42 11.88
CA ARG A 352 2.16 3.22 12.27
C ARG A 352 2.61 3.24 13.73
N GLN A 353 1.84 3.88 14.59
CA GLN A 353 2.05 3.90 16.03
C GLN A 353 1.42 2.66 16.68
N ARG A 354 1.84 2.33 17.92
CA ARG A 354 1.41 1.10 18.61
C ARG A 354 0.32 1.35 19.64
N ALA A 355 0.36 2.51 20.30
CA ALA A 355 -0.60 2.87 21.33
C ALA A 355 -1.89 3.43 20.72
N THR A 356 -3.04 3.12 21.33
CA THR A 356 -4.38 3.47 20.83
C THR A 356 -4.62 4.97 20.78
N LEU A 357 -4.27 5.73 21.83
CA LEU A 357 -4.51 7.18 21.91
C LEU A 357 -3.72 7.98 20.87
N PRO A 358 -2.41 7.76 20.64
CA PRO A 358 -1.67 8.39 19.56
C PRO A 358 -2.21 8.06 18.16
N VAL A 359 -2.69 6.83 17.93
CA VAL A 359 -3.33 6.46 16.67
C VAL A 359 -4.61 7.26 16.45
N LEU A 360 -5.47 7.37 17.46
CA LEU A 360 -6.70 8.20 17.42
C LEU A 360 -6.36 9.66 17.10
N GLN A 361 -5.32 10.23 17.72
CA GLN A 361 -4.88 11.59 17.44
C GLN A 361 -4.41 11.75 15.99
N SER A 362 -3.60 10.82 15.49
CA SER A 362 -3.15 10.84 14.08
C SER A 362 -4.32 10.72 13.10
N LEU A 363 -5.38 9.98 13.44
CA LEU A 363 -6.59 9.90 12.61
C LEU A 363 -7.34 11.24 12.53
N ALA A 364 -7.34 12.04 13.62
CA ALA A 364 -7.87 13.40 13.59
C ALA A 364 -7.01 14.34 12.75
N ASP A 365 -5.67 14.31 12.95
CA ASP A 365 -4.73 15.16 12.24
C ASP A 365 -4.78 14.93 10.72
N LEU A 366 -5.04 13.69 10.31
CA LEU A 366 -5.23 13.28 8.89
C LEU A 366 -6.68 13.48 8.39
N GLN A 367 -7.59 13.98 9.22
CA GLN A 367 -9.01 14.19 8.90
C GLN A 367 -9.75 12.90 8.47
N ILE A 368 -9.28 11.74 8.92
CA ILE A 368 -9.94 10.44 8.69
C ILE A 368 -11.10 10.24 9.65
N LEU A 369 -10.97 10.73 10.89
CA LEU A 369 -12.04 10.88 11.87
C LEU A 369 -12.19 12.36 12.25
N SER A 370 -13.40 12.75 12.67
CA SER A 370 -13.60 14.10 13.16
C SER A 370 -12.88 14.33 14.48
N ALA A 371 -12.40 15.56 14.74
CA ALA A 371 -11.76 15.92 15.99
C ALA A 371 -12.69 15.72 17.20
N ALA A 372 -14.00 15.90 17.04
CA ALA A 372 -15.01 15.65 18.07
C ALA A 372 -15.12 14.17 18.42
N ASP A 373 -15.16 13.28 17.41
CA ASP A 373 -15.22 11.83 17.62
C ASP A 373 -13.95 11.31 18.28
N VAL A 374 -12.78 11.80 17.85
CA VAL A 374 -11.50 11.43 18.46
C VAL A 374 -11.41 11.90 19.91
N HIS A 375 -11.87 13.12 20.22
CA HIS A 375 -11.92 13.59 21.61
C HIS A 375 -12.85 12.71 22.47
N PHE A 376 -14.02 12.37 21.95
CA PHE A 376 -14.99 11.49 22.60
C PHE A 376 -14.42 10.08 22.83
N LEU A 377 -13.86 9.44 21.80
CA LEU A 377 -13.25 8.11 21.90
C LEU A 377 -12.07 8.09 22.88
N SER A 378 -11.21 9.11 22.84
CA SER A 378 -10.03 9.21 23.72
C SER A 378 -10.42 9.41 25.18
N SER A 379 -11.43 10.25 25.46
CA SER A 379 -11.94 10.46 26.83
C SER A 379 -12.65 9.22 27.36
N SER A 380 -13.45 8.55 26.53
CA SER A 380 -14.12 7.28 26.88
C SER A 380 -13.09 6.16 27.10
N TYR A 381 -12.06 6.04 26.25
CA TYR A 381 -10.99 5.06 26.42
C TYR A 381 -10.27 5.24 27.77
N ARG A 382 -9.86 6.49 28.11
CA ARG A 382 -9.23 6.79 29.40
C ARG A 382 -10.15 6.45 30.58
N PHE A 383 -11.45 6.75 30.46
CA PHE A 383 -12.42 6.43 31.50
C PHE A 383 -12.58 4.92 31.70
N TRP A 384 -12.69 4.15 30.59
CA TRP A 384 -12.75 2.68 30.65
C TRP A 384 -11.49 2.06 31.25
N ARG A 385 -10.31 2.60 30.92
CA ARG A 385 -9.04 2.11 31.47
C ARG A 385 -8.94 2.35 32.97
N ARG A 386 -9.43 3.48 33.46
CA ARG A 386 -9.50 3.76 34.91
C ARG A 386 -10.46 2.82 35.62
N ILE A 387 -11.63 2.53 35.08
CA ILE A 387 -12.54 1.52 35.61
C ILE A 387 -11.87 0.15 35.64
N GLU A 388 -11.20 -0.26 34.57
CA GLU A 388 -10.47 -1.54 34.48
C GLU A 388 -9.41 -1.64 35.58
N HIS A 389 -8.62 -0.58 35.80
CA HIS A 389 -7.64 -0.52 36.90
C HIS A 389 -8.31 -0.62 38.27
N ALA A 390 -9.36 0.13 38.49
CA ALA A 390 -10.08 0.10 39.76
C ALA A 390 -10.66 -1.28 40.09
N LEU A 391 -11.14 -2.02 39.08
CA LEU A 391 -11.60 -3.40 39.25
C LEU A 391 -10.45 -4.35 39.57
N GLN A 392 -9.30 -4.19 38.89
CA GLN A 392 -8.15 -5.08 39.04
C GLN A 392 -7.37 -4.87 40.33
N MET A 393 -7.30 -3.63 40.84
CA MET A 393 -6.57 -3.32 42.08
C MET A 393 -7.19 -3.93 43.32
N VAL A 394 -8.46 -4.39 43.25
CA VAL A 394 -9.15 -4.99 44.41
C VAL A 394 -8.40 -6.22 44.90
N GLU A 395 -8.10 -7.19 44.01
CA GLU A 395 -7.50 -8.48 44.41
C GLU A 395 -6.31 -8.90 43.52
N ASP A 396 -5.74 -8.00 42.74
CA ASP A 396 -4.72 -8.32 41.72
C ASP A 396 -5.18 -9.46 40.79
N GLN A 397 -6.41 -9.36 40.33
CA GLN A 397 -7.03 -10.34 39.44
C GLN A 397 -7.41 -9.73 38.09
N GLN A 398 -7.26 -10.54 37.04
CA GLN A 398 -7.68 -10.16 35.70
C GLN A 398 -9.21 -10.20 35.60
N THR A 399 -9.88 -9.16 36.10
CA THR A 399 -11.32 -9.00 35.99
C THR A 399 -11.68 -7.77 35.16
N GLN A 400 -12.77 -7.88 34.41
CA GLN A 400 -13.31 -6.84 33.55
C GLN A 400 -14.84 -6.75 33.69
N THR A 401 -15.40 -7.51 34.60
CA THR A 401 -16.85 -7.56 34.87
C THR A 401 -17.24 -6.39 35.75
N LEU A 402 -18.22 -5.62 35.32
CA LEU A 402 -18.76 -4.52 36.10
C LEU A 402 -19.42 -5.04 37.38
N PRO A 403 -19.41 -4.27 38.45
CA PRO A 403 -19.97 -4.66 39.75
C PRO A 403 -21.44 -5.05 39.66
N GLN A 404 -21.84 -6.05 40.47
CA GLN A 404 -23.22 -6.52 40.57
C GLN A 404 -23.91 -6.07 41.87
N ASN A 405 -23.16 -5.53 42.84
CA ASN A 405 -23.65 -5.09 44.15
C ASN A 405 -23.18 -3.69 44.48
N ASP A 406 -23.93 -3.03 45.39
CA ASP A 406 -23.74 -1.62 45.73
C ASP A 406 -22.38 -1.35 46.42
N LEU A 407 -21.89 -2.27 47.25
CA LEU A 407 -20.58 -2.13 47.88
C LEU A 407 -19.44 -2.08 46.85
N CYS A 408 -19.50 -2.91 45.84
CA CYS A 408 -18.49 -2.92 44.80
C CYS A 408 -18.59 -1.66 43.89
N TRP A 409 -19.79 -1.14 43.64
CA TRP A 409 -19.98 0.14 42.98
C TRP A 409 -19.45 1.29 43.81
N LEU A 410 -19.67 1.28 45.13
CA LEU A 410 -19.14 2.28 46.02
C LEU A 410 -17.62 2.27 46.07
N ARG A 411 -17.00 1.09 46.14
CA ARG A 411 -15.52 0.94 46.06
C ARG A 411 -14.98 1.46 44.74
N LEU A 412 -15.66 1.14 43.63
CA LEU A 412 -15.29 1.66 42.29
C LEU A 412 -15.39 3.18 42.24
N SER A 413 -16.46 3.77 42.81
CA SER A 413 -16.64 5.23 42.90
C SER A 413 -15.56 5.89 43.74
N CYS A 414 -15.15 5.27 44.85
CA CYS A 414 -14.04 5.72 45.66
C CYS A 414 -12.71 5.72 44.92
N ALA A 415 -12.45 4.70 44.09
CA ALA A 415 -11.24 4.62 43.28
C ALA A 415 -11.19 5.71 42.21
N LEU A 416 -12.32 5.97 41.56
CA LEU A 416 -12.43 6.90 40.45
C LEU A 416 -12.62 8.36 40.86
N LEU A 417 -12.94 8.63 42.13
CA LEU A 417 -13.40 9.93 42.62
C LEU A 417 -14.67 10.44 41.93
N GLU A 418 -15.59 9.51 41.65
CA GLU A 418 -16.89 9.78 41.00
C GLU A 418 -18.04 9.63 42.02
N ASN A 419 -19.16 10.27 41.75
CA ASN A 419 -20.36 10.11 42.59
C ASN A 419 -20.97 8.72 42.40
N PRO A 420 -21.20 7.92 43.45
CA PRO A 420 -21.70 6.55 43.36
C PRO A 420 -23.11 6.44 42.74
N ASP A 421 -23.96 7.43 42.92
CA ASP A 421 -25.34 7.43 42.41
C ASP A 421 -25.38 7.65 40.88
N ILE A 422 -24.41 8.38 40.34
CA ILE A 422 -24.36 8.78 38.92
C ILE A 422 -23.51 7.80 38.08
N LEU A 423 -22.54 7.14 38.69
CA LEU A 423 -21.55 6.33 37.96
C LEU A 423 -22.19 5.21 37.14
N PRO A 424 -23.18 4.41 37.59
CA PRO A 424 -23.78 3.35 36.79
C PRO A 424 -24.51 3.85 35.54
N GLU A 425 -25.23 4.98 35.65
CA GLU A 425 -25.89 5.60 34.49
C GLU A 425 -24.88 6.17 33.51
N LYS A 426 -23.82 6.84 34.02
CA LYS A 426 -22.72 7.36 33.18
C LYS A 426 -22.06 6.23 32.37
N VAL A 427 -21.79 5.10 33.00
CA VAL A 427 -21.21 3.91 32.31
C VAL A 427 -22.14 3.41 31.23
N THR A 428 -23.44 3.26 31.54
CA THR A 428 -24.43 2.76 30.58
C THR A 428 -24.57 3.68 29.36
N ARG A 429 -24.66 4.99 29.58
CA ARG A 429 -24.80 5.99 28.55
C ARG A 429 -23.55 6.02 27.64
N LEU A 430 -22.36 6.08 28.21
CA LEU A 430 -21.11 6.09 27.43
C LEU A 430 -20.93 4.83 26.61
N ARG A 431 -21.32 3.65 27.13
CA ARG A 431 -21.32 2.41 26.36
C ARG A 431 -22.18 2.51 25.11
N GLN A 432 -23.40 3.04 25.25
CA GLN A 432 -24.31 3.19 24.12
C GLN A 432 -23.78 4.18 23.09
N GLU A 433 -23.21 5.30 23.53
CA GLU A 433 -22.62 6.32 22.63
C GLU A 433 -21.41 5.78 21.88
N VAL A 434 -20.49 5.06 22.54
CA VAL A 434 -19.34 4.41 21.90
C VAL A 434 -19.79 3.37 20.89
N HIS A 435 -20.79 2.55 21.22
CA HIS A 435 -21.34 1.55 20.32
C HIS A 435 -21.99 2.18 19.08
N ASN A 436 -22.76 3.25 19.25
CA ASN A 436 -23.34 3.98 18.14
C ASN A 436 -22.27 4.55 17.19
N LEU A 437 -21.21 5.13 17.74
CA LEU A 437 -20.09 5.63 16.94
C LEU A 437 -19.32 4.51 16.24
N PHE A 438 -19.16 3.37 16.91
CA PHE A 438 -18.58 2.17 16.31
C PHE A 438 -19.38 1.71 15.09
N LEU A 439 -20.71 1.63 15.20
CA LEU A 439 -21.60 1.28 14.09
C LEU A 439 -21.55 2.32 12.96
N ALA A 440 -21.52 3.60 13.28
CA ALA A 440 -21.41 4.68 12.30
C ALA A 440 -20.08 4.64 11.52
N THR A 441 -18.98 4.30 12.22
CA THR A 441 -17.63 4.31 11.63
C THR A 441 -17.34 3.06 10.80
N LEU A 442 -17.76 1.89 11.25
CA LEU A 442 -17.44 0.60 10.63
C LEU A 442 -18.61 -0.01 9.85
N GLY A 443 -19.80 0.59 9.91
CA GLY A 443 -21.00 0.27 9.16
C GLY A 443 -21.61 -1.09 9.45
N THR A 444 -22.92 -1.13 9.68
CA THR A 444 -23.73 -2.32 9.48
C THR A 444 -24.20 -2.30 8.03
N SER A 445 -24.09 -3.39 7.30
CA SER A 445 -24.93 -3.56 6.12
C SER A 445 -26.37 -3.70 6.61
N GLU A 446 -27.12 -2.60 6.58
CA GLU A 446 -28.58 -2.73 6.55
C GLU A 446 -28.91 -3.58 5.32
N GLU A 447 -29.68 -4.63 5.50
CA GLU A 447 -30.28 -5.38 4.41
C GLU A 447 -31.11 -4.40 3.60
N ALA A 448 -30.59 -4.02 2.43
CA ALA A 448 -31.36 -3.23 1.48
C ALA A 448 -32.59 -4.07 1.06
N PRO A 449 -33.77 -3.46 0.85
CA PRO A 449 -34.96 -4.17 0.40
C PRO A 449 -34.66 -4.95 -0.88
N GLU A 450 -35.27 -6.10 -1.03
CA GLU A 450 -35.17 -6.95 -2.22
C GLU A 450 -35.60 -6.15 -3.46
N ASP A 451 -34.62 -5.61 -4.19
CA ASP A 451 -34.83 -4.90 -5.44
C ASP A 451 -34.76 -5.87 -6.65
N SER A 452 -35.17 -5.41 -7.81
CA SER A 452 -35.15 -6.19 -9.05
C SER A 452 -33.77 -6.77 -9.38
N ALA A 453 -32.70 -6.06 -9.05
CA ALA A 453 -31.31 -6.50 -9.31
C ALA A 453 -30.92 -7.68 -8.41
N SER A 454 -31.32 -7.65 -7.14
CA SER A 454 -31.11 -8.74 -6.20
C SER A 454 -31.91 -9.99 -6.60
N LEU A 455 -33.16 -9.79 -7.00
CA LEU A 455 -34.01 -10.87 -7.51
C LEU A 455 -33.44 -11.51 -8.77
N ALA A 456 -32.94 -10.71 -9.73
CA ALA A 456 -32.32 -11.18 -10.96
C ALA A 456 -31.08 -12.04 -10.68
N TRP A 457 -30.21 -11.60 -9.77
CA TRP A 457 -29.03 -12.38 -9.41
C TRP A 457 -29.42 -13.72 -8.72
N LEU A 458 -30.37 -13.70 -7.78
CA LEU A 458 -30.88 -14.90 -7.11
C LEU A 458 -31.50 -15.88 -8.11
N ALA A 459 -32.34 -15.39 -9.04
CA ALA A 459 -32.94 -16.22 -10.09
C ALA A 459 -31.87 -16.85 -10.99
N ALA A 460 -30.87 -16.09 -11.43
CA ALA A 460 -29.76 -16.60 -12.23
C ALA A 460 -28.89 -17.61 -11.45
N ARG A 461 -28.64 -17.37 -10.17
CA ARG A 461 -27.79 -18.17 -9.28
C ARG A 461 -28.39 -19.53 -8.96
N HIS A 462 -29.67 -19.58 -8.68
CA HIS A 462 -30.41 -20.78 -8.27
C HIS A 462 -31.16 -21.48 -9.40
N ASN A 463 -31.03 -20.96 -10.62
CA ASN A 463 -31.72 -21.52 -11.81
C ASN A 463 -33.25 -21.57 -11.64
N LEU A 464 -33.83 -20.56 -10.99
CA LEU A 464 -35.24 -20.52 -10.66
C LEU A 464 -36.10 -20.23 -11.90
N GLU A 465 -35.54 -19.54 -12.90
CA GLU A 465 -36.20 -19.16 -14.14
C GLU A 465 -35.35 -19.55 -15.34
N GLU A 466 -35.88 -20.38 -16.27
CA GLU A 466 -35.15 -20.73 -17.50
C GLU A 466 -35.28 -19.66 -18.56
N GLU A 467 -36.42 -18.99 -18.63
CA GLU A 467 -36.70 -17.86 -19.49
C GLU A 467 -36.33 -16.53 -18.77
N GLU A 468 -36.30 -15.49 -19.55
CA GLU A 468 -36.01 -14.16 -19.06
C GLU A 468 -37.10 -13.63 -18.14
N PRO A 469 -36.80 -13.21 -16.89
CA PRO A 469 -37.79 -12.64 -15.99
C PRO A 469 -38.39 -11.36 -16.54
N SER A 470 -39.70 -11.13 -16.33
CA SER A 470 -40.39 -9.93 -16.83
C SER A 470 -39.77 -8.59 -16.34
N TYR A 471 -39.17 -8.62 -15.15
CA TYR A 471 -38.47 -7.47 -14.56
C TYR A 471 -37.04 -7.23 -15.11
N TRP A 472 -36.48 -8.16 -15.89
CA TRP A 472 -35.14 -8.04 -16.45
C TRP A 472 -35.01 -6.85 -17.42
N SER A 473 -36.05 -6.64 -18.22
CA SER A 473 -36.12 -5.50 -19.15
C SER A 473 -36.08 -4.12 -18.44
N THR A 474 -36.41 -4.05 -17.15
CA THR A 474 -36.26 -2.84 -16.34
C THR A 474 -34.83 -2.59 -15.88
N ILE A 475 -34.02 -3.65 -15.80
CA ILE A 475 -32.59 -3.56 -15.45
C ILE A 475 -31.76 -3.32 -16.70
N ILE A 476 -32.04 -4.04 -17.77
CA ILE A 476 -31.32 -3.94 -19.05
C ILE A 476 -32.29 -3.46 -20.14
N ALA A 477 -32.40 -2.16 -20.30
CA ALA A 477 -33.21 -1.56 -21.34
C ALA A 477 -32.48 -1.59 -22.71
N ALA A 478 -32.38 -2.77 -23.34
CA ALA A 478 -31.71 -2.94 -24.63
C ALA A 478 -32.53 -3.88 -25.54
N PRO A 479 -32.46 -3.78 -26.87
CA PRO A 479 -33.17 -4.65 -27.78
C PRO A 479 -32.83 -6.14 -27.60
N ASN A 480 -31.62 -6.47 -27.12
CA ASN A 480 -31.10 -7.83 -26.95
C ASN A 480 -31.02 -8.24 -25.46
N HIS A 481 -31.96 -7.80 -24.63
CA HIS A 481 -31.94 -8.09 -23.19
C HIS A 481 -31.92 -9.58 -22.87
N GLY A 482 -32.58 -10.47 -23.69
CA GLY A 482 -32.55 -11.92 -23.51
C GLY A 482 -31.14 -12.55 -23.66
N GLU A 483 -30.30 -12.00 -24.53
CA GLU A 483 -28.92 -12.46 -24.65
C GLU A 483 -28.10 -12.11 -23.39
N SER A 484 -28.29 -10.93 -22.86
CA SER A 484 -27.67 -10.48 -21.61
C SER A 484 -28.09 -11.31 -20.41
N TRP A 485 -29.38 -11.72 -20.34
CA TRP A 485 -29.87 -12.65 -19.34
C TRP A 485 -29.18 -14.01 -19.44
N SER A 486 -29.12 -14.57 -20.64
CA SER A 486 -28.46 -15.85 -20.90
C SER A 486 -26.98 -15.85 -20.48
N LYS A 487 -26.29 -14.73 -20.68
CA LYS A 487 -24.88 -14.55 -20.27
C LYS A 487 -24.75 -14.49 -18.75
N LEU A 488 -25.59 -13.71 -18.06
CA LEU A 488 -25.60 -13.63 -16.59
C LEU A 488 -25.87 -15.00 -15.97
N ARG A 489 -26.88 -15.72 -16.46
CA ARG A 489 -27.25 -17.05 -15.99
C ARG A 489 -26.10 -18.06 -16.19
N ARG A 490 -25.45 -18.05 -17.37
CA ARG A 490 -24.29 -18.91 -17.67
C ARG A 490 -23.14 -18.65 -16.69
N PHE A 491 -22.87 -17.38 -16.42
CA PHE A 491 -21.87 -16.98 -15.44
C PHE A 491 -22.23 -17.49 -14.04
N ALA A 492 -23.46 -17.22 -13.58
CA ALA A 492 -23.96 -17.60 -12.25
C ALA A 492 -23.90 -19.12 -12.01
N GLN A 493 -24.08 -19.93 -13.06
CA GLN A 493 -24.08 -21.40 -13.01
C GLN A 493 -22.73 -22.02 -13.39
N SER A 494 -21.71 -21.21 -13.69
CA SER A 494 -20.42 -21.72 -14.16
C SER A 494 -19.73 -22.64 -13.14
N ARG A 495 -19.11 -23.71 -13.62
CA ARG A 495 -18.31 -24.61 -12.76
C ARG A 495 -17.15 -23.86 -12.09
N ARG A 496 -16.58 -22.86 -12.77
CA ARG A 496 -15.48 -22.04 -12.25
C ARG A 496 -15.90 -21.30 -10.99
N LEU A 497 -17.09 -20.69 -10.98
CA LEU A 497 -17.62 -20.00 -9.82
C LEU A 497 -17.77 -20.93 -8.61
N ARG A 498 -18.22 -22.18 -8.83
CA ARG A 498 -18.37 -23.17 -7.74
C ARG A 498 -17.06 -23.73 -7.23
N SER A 499 -16.06 -23.89 -8.11
CA SER A 499 -14.79 -24.54 -7.76
C SER A 499 -13.72 -23.57 -7.26
N GLN A 500 -13.73 -22.31 -7.69
CA GLN A 500 -12.69 -21.34 -7.38
C GLN A 500 -13.02 -20.42 -6.19
N LEU A 501 -14.32 -20.27 -5.86
CA LEU A 501 -14.72 -19.44 -4.75
C LEU A 501 -14.99 -20.27 -3.48
N SER A 502 -14.36 -19.86 -2.39
CA SER A 502 -14.75 -20.30 -1.05
C SER A 502 -16.17 -19.78 -0.74
N GLN A 503 -16.80 -20.33 0.30
CA GLN A 503 -18.11 -19.89 0.77
C GLN A 503 -18.18 -18.36 1.02
N ARG A 504 -17.06 -17.76 1.46
CA ARG A 504 -16.91 -16.32 1.63
C ARG A 504 -16.84 -15.55 0.31
N GLY A 505 -16.10 -16.10 -0.66
CA GLY A 505 -16.00 -15.51 -1.98
C GLY A 505 -17.36 -15.48 -2.68
N GLN A 506 -18.18 -16.53 -2.48
CA GLN A 506 -19.54 -16.59 -2.97
C GLN A 506 -20.43 -15.51 -2.34
N ALA A 507 -20.41 -15.38 -1.01
CA ALA A 507 -21.18 -14.36 -0.31
C ALA A 507 -20.80 -12.93 -0.74
N ARG A 508 -19.52 -12.69 -1.05
CA ARG A 508 -19.04 -11.40 -1.57
C ARG A 508 -19.56 -11.12 -2.97
N LEU A 509 -19.54 -12.13 -3.83
CA LEU A 509 -20.07 -12.00 -5.18
C LEU A 509 -21.58 -11.78 -5.15
N ASP A 510 -22.29 -12.47 -4.24
CA ASP A 510 -23.74 -12.36 -4.04
C ASP A 510 -24.12 -10.94 -3.54
N ALA A 511 -23.25 -10.26 -2.83
CA ALA A 511 -23.42 -8.85 -2.47
C ALA A 511 -23.04 -7.88 -3.60
N LEU A 512 -21.95 -8.19 -4.35
CA LEU A 512 -21.40 -7.32 -5.39
C LEU A 512 -22.27 -7.24 -6.64
N LEU A 513 -22.74 -8.39 -7.15
CA LEU A 513 -23.46 -8.44 -8.42
C LEU A 513 -24.76 -7.61 -8.41
N PRO A 514 -25.63 -7.68 -7.40
CA PRO A 514 -26.79 -6.79 -7.32
C PRO A 514 -26.43 -5.31 -7.31
N ALA A 515 -25.37 -4.93 -6.59
CA ALA A 515 -24.90 -3.56 -6.55
C ALA A 515 -24.41 -3.06 -7.92
N ILE A 516 -23.69 -3.90 -8.66
CA ILE A 516 -23.26 -3.61 -10.04
C ILE A 516 -24.47 -3.51 -10.97
N LEU A 517 -25.40 -4.46 -10.91
CA LEU A 517 -26.60 -4.46 -11.77
C LEU A 517 -27.45 -3.20 -11.56
N ARG A 518 -27.64 -2.76 -10.31
CA ARG A 518 -28.32 -1.50 -9.99
C ARG A 518 -27.66 -0.27 -10.66
N LYS A 519 -26.33 -0.22 -10.59
CA LYS A 519 -25.59 0.89 -11.21
C LYS A 519 -25.60 0.83 -12.73
N ILE A 520 -25.51 -0.36 -13.32
CA ILE A 520 -25.58 -0.55 -14.76
C ILE A 520 -26.95 -0.17 -15.30
N SER A 521 -28.05 -0.50 -14.58
CA SER A 521 -29.42 -0.21 -15.04
C SER A 521 -29.68 1.29 -15.29
N THR A 522 -28.90 2.17 -14.67
CA THR A 522 -28.97 3.62 -14.90
C THR A 522 -28.16 4.11 -16.10
N MET A 523 -27.39 3.21 -16.75
CA MET A 523 -26.51 3.56 -17.87
C MET A 523 -27.16 3.34 -19.23
N PRO A 524 -26.92 4.20 -20.22
CA PRO A 524 -27.54 4.09 -21.54
C PRO A 524 -27.18 2.80 -22.30
N ASN A 525 -26.07 2.15 -22.00
CA ASN A 525 -25.56 0.95 -22.66
C ASN A 525 -25.47 -0.25 -21.71
N ALA A 526 -26.46 -0.43 -20.83
CA ALA A 526 -26.48 -1.44 -19.78
C ALA A 526 -26.14 -2.86 -20.26
N GLY A 527 -26.68 -3.30 -21.39
CA GLY A 527 -26.40 -4.62 -21.97
C GLY A 527 -24.92 -4.79 -22.35
N ALA A 528 -24.35 -3.84 -23.06
CA ALA A 528 -22.93 -3.87 -23.45
C ALA A 528 -22.00 -3.80 -22.23
N MET A 529 -22.40 -3.09 -21.18
CA MET A 529 -21.67 -3.02 -19.92
C MET A 529 -21.63 -4.38 -19.21
N LEU A 530 -22.78 -5.05 -19.14
CA LEU A 530 -22.87 -6.40 -18.55
C LEU A 530 -21.98 -7.40 -19.30
N GLU A 531 -22.00 -7.35 -20.63
CA GLU A 531 -21.19 -8.21 -21.51
C GLU A 531 -19.70 -8.06 -21.27
N ARG A 532 -19.25 -6.85 -20.91
CA ARG A 532 -17.84 -6.57 -20.63
C ARG A 532 -17.45 -6.94 -19.19
N ILE A 533 -18.34 -6.72 -18.24
CA ILE A 533 -18.07 -6.96 -16.82
C ILE A 533 -18.04 -8.43 -16.47
N ILE A 534 -18.87 -9.27 -17.08
CA ILE A 534 -18.91 -10.72 -16.79
C ILE A 534 -17.53 -11.39 -16.99
N PRO A 535 -16.84 -11.23 -18.14
CA PRO A 535 -15.50 -11.81 -18.32
C PRO A 535 -14.47 -11.29 -17.33
N LEU A 536 -14.56 -10.01 -16.96
CA LEU A 536 -13.68 -9.43 -15.94
C LEU A 536 -13.92 -10.06 -14.57
N LEU A 537 -15.18 -10.22 -14.16
CA LEU A 537 -15.52 -10.91 -12.92
C LEU A 537 -15.06 -12.38 -12.93
N GLU A 538 -15.18 -13.07 -14.06
CA GLU A 538 -14.61 -14.42 -14.22
C GLU A 538 -13.09 -14.46 -14.03
N ALA A 539 -12.37 -13.48 -14.53
CA ALA A 539 -10.93 -13.36 -14.34
C ALA A 539 -10.56 -13.04 -12.87
N LEU A 540 -11.46 -12.38 -12.13
CA LEU A 540 -11.27 -12.05 -10.72
C LEU A 540 -11.64 -13.19 -9.75
N LEU A 541 -12.30 -14.26 -10.20
CA LEU A 541 -12.73 -15.37 -9.32
C LEU A 541 -11.56 -16.00 -8.53
N PRO A 542 -10.38 -16.25 -9.09
CA PRO A 542 -9.23 -16.76 -8.34
C PRO A 542 -8.67 -15.76 -7.30
N HIS A 543 -8.99 -14.50 -7.45
CA HIS A 543 -8.49 -13.38 -6.65
C HIS A 543 -9.58 -12.83 -5.72
N SER A 544 -10.05 -13.66 -4.77
CA SER A 544 -11.17 -13.34 -3.87
C SER A 544 -11.00 -12.03 -3.08
N GLN A 545 -9.78 -11.52 -2.93
CA GLN A 545 -9.47 -10.21 -2.34
C GLN A 545 -10.06 -9.05 -3.14
N TYR A 546 -10.01 -9.10 -4.48
CA TYR A 546 -10.55 -8.04 -5.33
C TYR A 546 -12.09 -8.02 -5.32
N LEU A 547 -12.70 -9.21 -5.23
CA LEU A 547 -14.16 -9.29 -5.06
C LEU A 547 -14.62 -8.66 -3.74
N ALA A 548 -13.84 -8.89 -2.67
CA ALA A 548 -14.09 -8.24 -1.37
C ALA A 548 -13.98 -6.73 -1.46
N LEU A 549 -12.92 -6.27 -2.06
CA LEU A 549 -12.60 -4.88 -2.24
C LEU A 549 -13.71 -4.12 -2.99
N LEU A 550 -14.20 -4.73 -4.08
CA LEU A 550 -15.29 -4.17 -4.86
C LEU A 550 -16.64 -4.25 -4.14
N ALA A 551 -16.92 -5.34 -3.42
CA ALA A 551 -18.19 -5.49 -2.70
C ALA A 551 -18.36 -4.45 -1.57
N GLU A 552 -17.26 -4.03 -0.94
CA GLU A 552 -17.26 -3.15 0.23
C GLU A 552 -17.04 -1.67 -0.11
N ASN A 553 -16.72 -1.34 -1.39
CA ASN A 553 -16.37 0.01 -1.82
C ASN A 553 -17.25 0.51 -2.95
N PRO A 554 -18.35 1.20 -2.66
CA PRO A 554 -19.18 1.84 -3.68
C PRO A 554 -18.42 2.80 -4.62
N PRO A 555 -17.46 3.64 -4.15
CA PRO A 555 -16.65 4.47 -5.04
C PRO A 555 -15.79 3.67 -6.04
N TRP A 556 -15.28 2.51 -5.61
CA TRP A 556 -14.49 1.65 -6.49
C TRP A 556 -15.35 0.93 -7.54
N GLN A 557 -16.59 0.56 -7.18
CA GLN A 557 -17.56 0.06 -8.14
C GLN A 557 -17.85 1.11 -9.23
N GLU A 558 -18.03 2.38 -8.87
CA GLU A 558 -18.26 3.47 -9.83
C GLU A 558 -17.06 3.70 -10.73
N ARG A 559 -15.86 3.67 -10.16
CA ARG A 559 -14.63 3.80 -10.94
C ARG A 559 -14.45 2.60 -11.88
N LEU A 560 -14.67 1.38 -11.41
CA LEU A 560 -14.65 0.19 -12.24
C LEU A 560 -15.66 0.29 -13.40
N LEU A 561 -16.89 0.70 -13.13
CA LEU A 561 -17.91 0.86 -14.16
C LEU A 561 -17.55 1.92 -15.19
N ARG A 562 -16.93 3.05 -14.78
CA ARG A 562 -16.37 4.05 -15.72
C ARG A 562 -15.28 3.45 -16.61
N LEU A 563 -14.38 2.66 -16.04
CA LEU A 563 -13.33 1.97 -16.80
C LEU A 563 -13.92 0.95 -17.79
N CYS A 564 -14.95 0.23 -17.38
CA CYS A 564 -15.65 -0.74 -18.23
C CYS A 564 -16.45 -0.11 -19.39
N GLN A 565 -16.63 1.20 -19.39
CA GLN A 565 -17.12 1.90 -20.60
C GLN A 565 -16.11 1.81 -21.74
N SER A 566 -14.82 1.70 -21.45
CA SER A 566 -13.78 1.42 -22.44
C SER A 566 -13.63 -0.09 -22.64
N PRO A 567 -13.90 -0.61 -23.85
CA PRO A 567 -13.66 -2.03 -24.15
C PRO A 567 -12.21 -2.43 -24.02
N TRP A 568 -11.28 -1.55 -24.41
CA TRP A 568 -9.84 -1.83 -24.32
C TRP A 568 -9.39 -1.96 -22.85
N LEU A 569 -9.79 -1.02 -21.99
CA LEU A 569 -9.46 -1.06 -20.54
C LEU A 569 -10.02 -2.33 -19.89
N THR A 570 -11.26 -2.70 -20.24
CA THR A 570 -11.86 -3.93 -19.73
C THR A 570 -11.13 -5.17 -20.17
N GLN A 571 -10.73 -5.27 -21.45
CA GLN A 571 -9.94 -6.40 -21.95
C GLN A 571 -8.56 -6.47 -21.30
N ALA A 572 -7.90 -5.33 -21.07
CA ALA A 572 -6.62 -5.27 -20.41
C ALA A 572 -6.72 -5.74 -18.95
N LEU A 573 -7.72 -5.27 -18.20
CA LEU A 573 -7.99 -5.71 -16.84
C LEU A 573 -8.40 -7.18 -16.74
N THR A 574 -9.13 -7.69 -17.73
CA THR A 574 -9.47 -9.12 -17.82
C THR A 574 -8.24 -9.98 -18.04
N ARG A 575 -7.29 -9.49 -18.83
CA ARG A 575 -6.02 -10.17 -19.13
C ARG A 575 -5.02 -10.11 -17.97
N TRP A 576 -5.02 -8.97 -17.23
CA TRP A 576 -4.09 -8.70 -16.12
C TRP A 576 -4.88 -8.22 -14.88
N PRO A 577 -5.65 -9.13 -14.24
CA PRO A 577 -6.50 -8.78 -13.09
C PRO A 577 -5.69 -8.28 -11.88
N GLU A 578 -4.41 -8.64 -11.79
CA GLU A 578 -3.49 -8.15 -10.77
C GLU A 578 -3.23 -6.64 -10.83
N LEU A 579 -3.47 -5.98 -11.98
CA LEU A 579 -3.33 -4.54 -12.15
C LEU A 579 -4.59 -3.75 -11.74
N LEU A 580 -5.66 -4.43 -11.33
CA LEU A 580 -6.92 -3.79 -10.94
C LEU A 580 -6.74 -2.79 -9.78
N GLU A 581 -5.91 -3.15 -8.83
CA GLU A 581 -5.65 -2.34 -7.64
C GLU A 581 -4.93 -1.02 -8.00
N GLU A 582 -3.94 -1.08 -8.91
CA GLU A 582 -3.20 0.08 -9.38
C GLU A 582 -4.10 1.11 -10.08
N VAL A 583 -5.07 0.60 -10.84
CA VAL A 583 -5.99 1.43 -11.62
C VAL A 583 -7.14 1.99 -10.78
N LEU A 584 -7.61 1.25 -9.76
CA LEU A 584 -8.71 1.69 -8.89
C LEU A 584 -8.24 2.61 -7.77
N CYS A 585 -6.99 2.58 -7.36
CA CYS A 585 -6.43 3.59 -6.47
C CYS A 585 -6.42 4.95 -7.18
N GLN A 586 -6.69 6.02 -6.46
CA GLN A 586 -6.52 7.37 -7.04
C GLN A 586 -5.08 7.50 -7.54
N PRO A 587 -4.87 8.03 -8.77
CA PRO A 587 -3.51 8.30 -9.20
C PRO A 587 -2.90 9.26 -8.18
N SER A 588 -1.93 8.77 -7.44
CA SER A 588 -0.94 9.70 -6.87
C SER A 588 -0.27 10.28 -8.12
N PRO A 589 -0.16 11.60 -8.28
CA PRO A 589 0.73 12.17 -9.25
C PRO A 589 2.15 11.91 -8.76
N SER A 590 2.52 10.62 -8.75
CA SER A 590 3.91 10.25 -8.51
C SER A 590 4.63 10.59 -9.80
N PRO A 591 5.55 11.56 -9.78
CA PRO A 591 6.35 11.82 -10.95
C PRO A 591 6.99 10.48 -11.35
N TRP A 592 6.93 10.17 -12.64
CA TRP A 592 7.66 9.09 -13.29
C TRP A 592 9.11 8.90 -12.74
N THR A 593 9.75 10.01 -12.32
CA THR A 593 11.07 10.05 -11.66
C THR A 593 11.18 9.20 -10.40
N ALA A 594 10.14 9.08 -9.59
CA ALA A 594 10.17 8.28 -8.34
C ALA A 594 10.17 6.76 -8.60
N MET A 595 9.58 6.28 -9.73
CA MET A 595 9.62 4.87 -10.11
C MET A 595 10.95 4.49 -10.80
N ALA A 596 11.59 5.41 -11.50
CA ALA A 596 12.90 5.20 -12.11
C ALA A 596 14.00 4.97 -11.06
N GLU A 597 13.88 5.59 -9.90
CA GLU A 597 14.83 5.44 -8.78
C GLU A 597 14.67 4.11 -8.01
N SER A 598 13.48 3.53 -7.98
CA SER A 598 13.23 2.26 -7.28
C SER A 598 13.63 1.00 -8.05
N SER A 599 14.06 1.13 -9.31
CA SER A 599 14.43 -0.01 -10.18
C SER A 599 15.74 -0.73 -9.80
N GLY A 600 16.46 -0.26 -8.78
CA GLY A 600 17.71 -0.88 -8.30
C GLY A 600 17.56 -2.20 -7.53
N GLN A 601 16.34 -2.62 -7.17
CA GLN A 601 16.12 -3.77 -6.28
C GLN A 601 16.17 -5.16 -6.97
N GLY A 602 16.35 -5.23 -8.29
CA GLY A 602 16.32 -6.49 -9.05
C GLY A 602 17.68 -7.00 -9.55
N ALA A 603 18.80 -6.57 -8.99
CA ALA A 603 20.15 -6.86 -9.55
C ALA A 603 20.44 -8.38 -9.70
N ASN A 604 19.88 -9.25 -8.87
CA ASN A 604 20.18 -10.69 -8.83
C ASN A 604 19.13 -11.61 -9.50
N LEU A 605 18.09 -11.07 -10.15
CA LEU A 605 17.08 -11.91 -10.81
C LEU A 605 17.58 -12.48 -12.15
N PRO A 606 17.10 -13.67 -12.55
CA PRO A 606 17.32 -14.20 -13.90
C PRO A 606 16.82 -13.24 -14.99
N ALA A 607 17.45 -13.26 -16.17
CA ALA A 607 17.12 -12.33 -17.26
C ALA A 607 15.64 -12.39 -17.71
N GLU A 608 15.04 -13.58 -17.69
CA GLU A 608 13.62 -13.78 -18.03
C GLU A 608 12.69 -13.12 -17.00
N GLU A 609 13.01 -13.22 -15.70
CA GLU A 609 12.22 -12.60 -14.64
C GLU A 609 12.32 -11.07 -14.67
N LYS A 610 13.53 -10.53 -14.96
CA LYS A 610 13.73 -9.09 -15.18
C LYS A 610 12.86 -8.55 -16.32
N LEU A 611 12.83 -9.28 -17.42
CA LEU A 611 12.05 -8.90 -18.59
C LEU A 611 10.55 -8.98 -18.32
N GLU A 612 10.12 -9.98 -17.55
CA GLU A 612 8.71 -10.12 -17.15
C GLU A 612 8.28 -9.01 -16.19
N GLN A 613 9.13 -8.64 -15.26
CA GLN A 613 8.91 -7.51 -14.37
C GLN A 613 8.81 -6.19 -15.14
N LEU A 614 9.71 -5.97 -16.13
CA LEU A 614 9.67 -4.79 -16.99
C LEU A 614 8.36 -4.68 -17.77
N ARG A 615 7.85 -5.82 -18.31
CA ARG A 615 6.56 -5.86 -19.00
C ARG A 615 5.41 -5.50 -18.08
N ARG A 616 5.38 -6.03 -16.86
CA ARG A 616 4.34 -5.71 -15.86
C ARG A 616 4.36 -4.23 -15.52
N THR A 617 5.54 -3.69 -15.21
CA THR A 617 5.70 -2.26 -14.90
C THR A 617 5.22 -1.38 -16.05
N LYS A 618 5.66 -1.66 -17.28
CA LYS A 618 5.24 -0.92 -18.48
C LYS A 618 3.73 -1.02 -18.71
N ASN A 619 3.15 -2.21 -18.62
CA ASN A 619 1.71 -2.41 -18.87
C ASN A 619 0.86 -1.77 -17.76
N GLY A 620 1.28 -1.85 -16.49
CA GLY A 620 0.64 -1.17 -15.35
C GLY A 620 0.60 0.33 -15.57
N GLN A 621 1.73 0.93 -15.95
CA GLN A 621 1.83 2.37 -16.17
C GLN A 621 1.00 2.85 -17.37
N VAL A 622 1.00 2.10 -18.48
CA VAL A 622 0.14 2.41 -19.63
C VAL A 622 -1.34 2.32 -19.24
N LEU A 623 -1.72 1.31 -18.46
CA LEU A 623 -3.10 1.12 -18.02
C LEU A 623 -3.55 2.24 -17.07
N GLU A 624 -2.70 2.68 -16.15
CA GLU A 624 -2.95 3.80 -15.24
C GLU A 624 -3.19 5.09 -16.03
N TRP A 625 -2.28 5.46 -16.95
CA TRP A 625 -2.43 6.68 -17.75
C TRP A 625 -3.62 6.61 -18.71
N ALA A 626 -3.86 5.46 -19.33
CA ALA A 626 -5.02 5.24 -20.18
C ALA A 626 -6.34 5.41 -19.40
N SER A 627 -6.38 4.92 -18.14
CA SER A 627 -7.54 5.08 -17.26
C SER A 627 -7.77 6.54 -16.86
N SER A 628 -6.69 7.27 -16.52
CA SER A 628 -6.75 8.69 -16.16
C SER A 628 -7.14 9.56 -17.34
N PHE A 629 -6.63 9.24 -18.54
CA PHE A 629 -7.03 9.91 -19.79
C PHE A 629 -8.50 9.64 -20.12
N TRP A 630 -8.97 8.41 -19.97
CA TRP A 630 -10.37 8.05 -20.19
C TRP A 630 -11.31 8.75 -19.19
N ALA A 631 -10.87 8.92 -17.93
CA ALA A 631 -11.61 9.67 -16.92
C ALA A 631 -11.63 11.20 -17.17
N GLY A 632 -10.74 11.71 -18.01
CA GLY A 632 -10.58 13.14 -18.28
C GLY A 632 -9.61 13.84 -17.31
N ASP A 633 -8.93 13.09 -16.43
CA ASP A 633 -8.02 13.62 -15.42
C ASP A 633 -6.61 13.91 -15.99
N LEU A 634 -6.25 13.29 -17.13
CA LEU A 634 -4.95 13.44 -17.79
C LEU A 634 -5.13 14.12 -19.18
N PRO A 635 -4.53 15.29 -19.39
CA PRO A 635 -4.55 15.97 -20.71
C PRO A 635 -3.84 15.15 -21.79
N ILE A 636 -4.33 15.25 -23.05
CA ILE A 636 -3.74 14.48 -24.17
C ILE A 636 -2.26 14.77 -24.38
N ALA A 637 -1.80 16.01 -24.30
CA ALA A 637 -0.39 16.36 -24.48
C ALA A 637 0.51 15.68 -23.43
N GLU A 638 0.06 15.61 -22.20
CA GLU A 638 0.76 14.97 -21.09
C GLU A 638 0.80 13.44 -21.25
N LEU A 639 -0.31 12.84 -21.69
CA LEU A 639 -0.35 11.42 -22.05
C LEU A 639 0.69 11.07 -23.11
N LEU A 640 0.77 11.85 -24.20
CA LEU A 640 1.69 11.59 -25.31
C LEU A 640 3.16 11.67 -24.88
N HIS A 641 3.51 12.67 -24.06
CA HIS A 641 4.85 12.81 -23.48
C HIS A 641 5.19 11.65 -22.55
N SER A 642 4.27 11.32 -21.63
CA SER A 642 4.49 10.24 -20.65
C SER A 642 4.69 8.88 -21.31
N LEU A 643 3.90 8.54 -22.33
CA LEU A 643 4.08 7.32 -23.10
C LEU A 643 5.42 7.29 -23.86
N SER A 644 5.89 8.44 -24.35
CA SER A 644 7.18 8.54 -25.04
C SER A 644 8.37 8.38 -24.06
N ASP A 645 8.26 8.96 -22.89
CA ASP A 645 9.28 8.82 -21.83
C ASP A 645 9.34 7.40 -21.29
N LEU A 646 8.20 6.72 -21.13
CA LEU A 646 8.12 5.31 -20.77
C LEU A 646 8.81 4.41 -21.82
N ALA A 647 8.60 4.71 -23.11
CA ALA A 647 9.26 3.97 -24.19
C ALA A 647 10.78 4.17 -24.18
N ALA A 648 11.26 5.40 -23.99
CA ALA A 648 12.67 5.71 -23.87
C ALA A 648 13.31 5.00 -22.65
N TRP A 649 12.65 5.03 -21.51
CA TRP A 649 13.09 4.30 -20.31
C TRP A 649 13.11 2.79 -20.53
N THR A 650 12.11 2.21 -21.18
CA THR A 650 12.08 0.78 -21.48
C THR A 650 13.27 0.37 -22.36
N LEU A 651 13.59 1.18 -23.35
CA LEU A 651 14.79 0.99 -24.18
C LEU A 651 16.07 1.07 -23.35
N GLN A 652 16.15 2.02 -22.42
CA GLN A 652 17.29 2.20 -21.50
C GLN A 652 17.49 0.98 -20.59
N GLN A 653 16.41 0.31 -20.17
CA GLN A 653 16.53 -0.93 -19.41
C GLN A 653 16.98 -2.12 -20.28
N CYS A 654 16.49 -2.20 -21.52
CA CYS A 654 16.77 -3.34 -22.40
C CYS A 654 18.19 -3.33 -23.01
N LEU A 655 18.77 -2.16 -23.30
CA LEU A 655 20.08 -2.07 -23.95
C LEU A 655 21.20 -2.73 -23.15
N PRO A 656 21.37 -2.49 -21.83
CA PRO A 656 22.42 -3.16 -21.04
C PRO A 656 22.25 -4.69 -21.02
N TRP A 657 21.02 -5.20 -21.01
CA TRP A 657 20.78 -6.66 -21.07
C TRP A 657 21.12 -7.25 -22.42
N ALA A 658 20.82 -6.53 -23.50
CA ALA A 658 21.24 -6.93 -24.83
C ALA A 658 22.76 -6.99 -24.95
N VAL A 659 23.45 -5.94 -24.44
CA VAL A 659 24.93 -5.86 -24.41
C VAL A 659 25.51 -6.99 -23.58
N GLN A 660 25.02 -7.20 -22.36
CA GLN A 660 25.50 -8.28 -21.48
C GLN A 660 25.40 -9.64 -22.16
N GLY A 661 24.31 -9.89 -22.86
CA GLY A 661 24.14 -11.13 -23.59
C GLY A 661 25.06 -11.27 -24.81
N MET A 662 25.44 -10.17 -25.46
CA MET A 662 26.46 -10.15 -26.51
C MET A 662 27.86 -10.47 -25.96
N VAL A 663 28.20 -9.79 -24.84
CA VAL A 663 29.49 -9.98 -24.17
C VAL A 663 29.69 -11.42 -23.68
N LEU A 664 28.68 -12.03 -23.07
CA LEU A 664 28.74 -13.43 -22.63
C LEU A 664 29.01 -14.42 -23.77
N GLN A 665 28.52 -14.15 -24.97
CA GLN A 665 28.60 -15.07 -26.10
C GLN A 665 29.77 -14.75 -27.04
N HIS A 666 30.02 -13.45 -27.30
CA HIS A 666 30.93 -12.98 -28.33
C HIS A 666 32.11 -12.14 -27.77
N GLY A 667 32.11 -11.85 -26.47
CA GLY A 667 33.11 -10.96 -25.85
C GLY A 667 32.90 -9.50 -26.17
N HIS A 668 33.88 -8.68 -25.73
CA HIS A 668 33.93 -7.24 -25.98
C HIS A 668 34.65 -6.94 -27.30
N LEU A 669 34.28 -5.84 -27.94
CA LEU A 669 35.11 -5.23 -28.94
C LEU A 669 36.30 -4.54 -28.26
N PRO A 670 37.51 -4.52 -28.87
CA PRO A 670 38.64 -3.80 -28.29
C PRO A 670 38.34 -2.29 -28.13
N GLY A 671 38.65 -1.73 -26.95
CA GLY A 671 38.47 -0.33 -26.58
C GLY A 671 37.52 -0.19 -25.41
N ASP A 672 37.61 0.92 -24.66
CA ASP A 672 36.78 1.22 -23.48
C ASP A 672 35.45 1.87 -23.85
N ASP A 673 35.27 2.28 -25.09
CA ASP A 673 34.12 3.01 -25.60
C ASP A 673 33.12 2.05 -26.26
N PHE A 674 31.84 2.26 -25.96
CA PHE A 674 30.73 1.52 -26.56
C PHE A 674 29.96 2.41 -27.53
N PRO A 675 30.46 2.59 -28.79
CA PRO A 675 29.93 3.58 -29.72
C PRO A 675 28.67 3.09 -30.44
N PHE A 676 27.59 2.95 -29.70
CA PHE A 676 26.28 2.56 -30.22
C PHE A 676 25.22 3.59 -29.82
N ALA A 677 24.34 3.95 -30.73
CA ALA A 677 23.27 4.90 -30.48
C ALA A 677 21.94 4.41 -31.06
N VAL A 678 20.87 4.66 -30.31
CA VAL A 678 19.49 4.47 -30.71
C VAL A 678 18.88 5.82 -31.06
N ILE A 679 18.48 5.96 -32.30
CA ILE A 679 17.82 7.16 -32.84
C ILE A 679 16.33 6.83 -33.02
N ALA A 680 15.46 7.58 -32.36
CA ALA A 680 14.04 7.49 -32.54
C ALA A 680 13.55 8.45 -33.63
N TYR A 681 12.67 7.96 -34.45
CA TYR A 681 11.96 8.68 -35.49
C TYR A 681 10.47 8.77 -35.17
N GLY A 682 9.69 9.34 -36.05
CA GLY A 682 8.24 9.36 -36.00
C GLY A 682 7.67 9.88 -34.69
N LYS A 683 6.73 9.15 -34.11
CA LYS A 683 6.03 9.57 -32.88
C LYS A 683 6.96 9.55 -31.65
N LEU A 684 7.85 8.55 -31.54
CA LEU A 684 8.81 8.50 -30.41
C LEU A 684 9.85 9.60 -30.51
N GLY A 685 10.37 9.87 -31.70
CA GLY A 685 11.33 10.96 -31.92
C GLY A 685 10.74 12.33 -31.60
N ALA A 686 9.47 12.53 -31.91
CA ALA A 686 8.70 13.72 -31.59
C ALA A 686 8.20 13.82 -30.14
N ARG A 687 8.38 12.79 -29.31
CA ARG A 687 7.78 12.65 -27.97
C ARG A 687 6.22 12.73 -27.99
N GLU A 688 5.61 12.12 -28.98
CA GLU A 688 4.16 12.18 -29.23
C GLU A 688 3.56 10.77 -29.38
N MET A 689 4.03 9.79 -28.63
CA MET A 689 3.49 8.43 -28.70
C MET A 689 2.04 8.39 -28.18
N GLY A 690 1.14 7.75 -28.92
CA GLY A 690 -0.20 7.37 -28.46
C GLY A 690 -0.22 5.92 -27.96
N LEU A 691 -1.38 5.51 -27.44
CA LEU A 691 -1.58 4.17 -26.86
C LEU A 691 -1.31 3.02 -27.82
N ALA A 692 -1.52 3.23 -29.14
CA ALA A 692 -1.33 2.25 -30.19
C ALA A 692 -0.02 2.41 -30.99
N SER A 693 0.92 3.23 -30.48
CA SER A 693 2.13 3.55 -31.28
C SER A 693 3.17 2.44 -31.21
N ASP A 694 3.77 2.16 -32.37
CA ASP A 694 5.01 1.42 -32.53
C ASP A 694 6.24 2.32 -32.38
N LEU A 695 7.42 1.72 -32.23
CA LEU A 695 8.69 2.44 -32.12
C LEU A 695 9.37 2.47 -33.49
N ASP A 696 9.47 3.67 -34.09
CA ASP A 696 10.29 3.93 -35.27
C ASP A 696 11.75 4.12 -34.82
N LEU A 697 12.63 3.17 -35.09
CA LEU A 697 14.02 3.19 -34.59
C LEU A 697 15.04 3.07 -35.73
N VAL A 698 16.19 3.74 -35.56
CA VAL A 698 17.37 3.55 -36.36
C VAL A 698 18.56 3.36 -35.42
N PHE A 699 19.40 2.34 -35.71
CA PHE A 699 20.58 2.03 -34.90
C PHE A 699 21.84 2.48 -35.62
N LEU A 700 22.69 3.18 -34.91
CA LEU A 700 23.97 3.68 -35.39
C LEU A 700 25.12 3.14 -34.53
N TYR A 701 26.28 2.92 -35.13
CA TYR A 701 27.51 2.63 -34.42
C TYR A 701 28.67 3.40 -35.07
N ASP A 702 29.77 3.58 -34.30
CA ASP A 702 30.98 4.22 -34.78
C ASP A 702 32.21 3.43 -34.31
N ALA A 703 32.56 2.41 -35.10
CA ALA A 703 33.73 1.58 -34.82
C ALA A 703 34.43 1.17 -36.15
N PRO A 704 35.75 1.03 -36.18
CA PRO A 704 36.49 0.54 -37.34
C PRO A 704 35.99 -0.86 -37.75
N GLU A 705 35.90 -1.12 -39.07
CA GLU A 705 35.43 -2.41 -39.59
C GLU A 705 36.38 -3.57 -39.26
N GLU A 706 37.66 -3.27 -39.10
CA GLU A 706 38.76 -4.24 -38.88
C GLU A 706 38.78 -4.79 -37.43
N LEU A 707 38.01 -4.23 -36.51
CA LEU A 707 37.97 -4.70 -35.12
C LEU A 707 37.18 -6.02 -35.01
N GLU A 708 37.75 -6.98 -34.29
CA GLU A 708 37.10 -8.23 -33.91
C GLU A 708 36.90 -8.31 -32.39
N SER A 709 35.80 -8.89 -31.95
CA SER A 709 35.53 -9.14 -30.55
C SER A 709 36.37 -10.28 -29.97
N ASN A 710 36.66 -10.22 -28.66
CA ASN A 710 37.60 -11.14 -27.99
C ASN A 710 36.90 -12.34 -27.32
N GLY A 711 35.68 -12.69 -27.73
CA GLY A 711 34.93 -13.76 -27.10
C GLY A 711 35.19 -15.14 -27.73
N ARG A 712 34.44 -16.12 -27.24
CA ARG A 712 34.54 -17.53 -27.70
C ARG A 712 34.20 -17.71 -29.19
N ILE A 713 33.35 -16.85 -29.71
CA ILE A 713 32.98 -16.77 -31.13
C ILE A 713 33.20 -15.31 -31.56
N PRO A 714 34.41 -14.97 -32.04
CA PRO A 714 34.72 -13.62 -32.46
C PRO A 714 33.81 -13.13 -33.58
N LEU A 715 33.50 -11.86 -33.60
CA LEU A 715 32.73 -11.18 -34.63
C LEU A 715 33.40 -9.88 -35.04
N SER A 716 33.33 -9.53 -36.31
CA SER A 716 33.69 -8.18 -36.78
C SER A 716 32.77 -7.14 -36.15
N SER A 717 33.21 -5.90 -36.04
CA SER A 717 32.42 -4.83 -35.43
C SER A 717 31.04 -4.68 -36.06
N SER A 718 30.93 -4.72 -37.35
CA SER A 718 29.66 -4.63 -38.08
C SER A 718 28.72 -5.80 -37.77
N ALA A 719 29.23 -7.04 -37.70
CA ALA A 719 28.46 -8.23 -37.32
C ALA A 719 28.04 -8.19 -35.83
N TRP A 720 28.92 -7.67 -34.96
CA TRP A 720 28.65 -7.53 -33.51
C TRP A 720 27.51 -6.56 -33.26
N PHE A 721 27.55 -5.37 -33.86
CA PHE A 721 26.49 -4.38 -33.71
C PHE A 721 25.18 -4.80 -34.41
N ALA A 722 25.25 -5.49 -35.53
CA ALA A 722 24.06 -6.04 -36.19
C ALA A 722 23.34 -7.05 -35.29
N ARG A 723 24.10 -7.96 -34.63
CA ARG A 723 23.52 -8.92 -33.67
C ARG A 723 23.01 -8.25 -32.39
N LEU A 724 23.70 -7.18 -31.90
CA LEU A 724 23.20 -6.39 -30.79
C LEU A 724 21.82 -5.79 -31.12
N GLY A 725 21.68 -5.16 -32.29
CA GLY A 725 20.40 -4.64 -32.77
C GLY A 725 19.32 -5.70 -32.87
N GLN A 726 19.65 -6.90 -33.43
CA GLN A 726 18.72 -8.03 -33.47
C GLN A 726 18.27 -8.47 -32.06
N ARG A 727 19.21 -8.53 -31.10
CA ARG A 727 18.93 -8.92 -29.72
C ARG A 727 18.06 -7.91 -28.99
N LEU A 728 18.32 -6.61 -29.19
CA LEU A 728 17.50 -5.54 -28.63
C LEU A 728 16.06 -5.62 -29.17
N ILE A 729 15.88 -5.79 -30.47
CA ILE A 729 14.58 -6.01 -31.10
C ILE A 729 13.90 -7.24 -30.52
N HIS A 730 14.60 -8.34 -30.35
CA HIS A 730 14.07 -9.57 -29.79
C HIS A 730 13.54 -9.36 -28.37
N LEU A 731 14.28 -8.66 -27.48
CA LEU A 731 13.84 -8.34 -26.11
C LEU A 731 12.54 -7.52 -26.10
N LEU A 732 12.43 -6.55 -27.00
CA LEU A 732 11.27 -5.66 -27.08
C LEU A 732 10.03 -6.34 -27.69
N HIS A 733 10.21 -7.21 -28.69
CA HIS A 733 9.12 -7.82 -29.46
C HIS A 733 8.65 -9.17 -28.92
N THR A 734 9.46 -9.88 -28.10
CA THR A 734 9.13 -11.22 -27.62
C THR A 734 7.85 -11.22 -26.77
N HIS A 735 6.93 -12.10 -27.12
CA HIS A 735 5.68 -12.32 -26.41
C HIS A 735 5.83 -13.24 -25.19
N SER A 736 5.20 -12.88 -24.08
CA SER A 736 5.03 -13.71 -22.89
C SER A 736 3.57 -13.72 -22.42
N ARG A 737 3.29 -14.28 -21.25
CA ARG A 737 1.95 -14.22 -20.62
C ARG A 737 1.49 -12.79 -20.36
N THR A 738 2.42 -11.88 -19.99
CA THR A 738 2.15 -10.45 -19.76
C THR A 738 2.19 -9.61 -21.05
N GLY A 739 2.36 -10.23 -22.21
CA GLY A 739 2.38 -9.55 -23.51
C GLY A 739 3.79 -9.27 -24.02
N LYS A 740 3.93 -8.23 -24.87
CA LYS A 740 5.19 -7.71 -25.41
C LYS A 740 5.47 -6.31 -24.88
N LEU A 741 6.71 -5.85 -24.97
CA LEU A 741 7.04 -4.46 -24.63
C LEU A 741 6.53 -3.51 -25.71
N TYR A 742 7.08 -3.60 -26.94
CA TYR A 742 6.69 -2.72 -28.05
C TYR A 742 6.78 -3.47 -29.40
N GLU A 743 5.99 -3.01 -30.37
CA GLU A 743 6.25 -3.24 -31.80
C GLU A 743 7.33 -2.29 -32.27
N ILE A 744 8.18 -2.76 -33.20
CA ILE A 744 9.31 -1.98 -33.71
C ILE A 744 9.21 -1.86 -35.21
N ASP A 745 9.36 -0.62 -35.72
CA ASP A 745 9.49 -0.34 -37.15
C ASP A 745 10.91 0.16 -37.47
N MET A 746 11.61 -0.54 -38.29
CA MET A 746 12.97 -0.22 -38.77
C MET A 746 13.03 0.25 -40.22
N ARG A 747 11.89 0.59 -40.81
CA ARG A 747 11.84 0.93 -42.27
C ARG A 747 12.46 2.29 -42.61
N LEU A 748 12.62 3.18 -41.59
CA LEU A 748 13.24 4.50 -41.77
C LEU A 748 14.78 4.50 -41.76
N ARG A 749 15.41 3.28 -41.71
CA ARG A 749 16.87 3.19 -41.83
C ARG A 749 17.32 3.41 -43.31
N PRO A 750 18.59 3.79 -43.53
CA PRO A 750 19.14 3.98 -44.89
C PRO A 750 18.83 2.80 -45.82
N SER A 751 18.35 3.08 -47.01
CA SER A 751 17.89 2.08 -47.99
C SER A 751 16.73 1.19 -47.54
N GLY A 752 16.02 1.57 -46.50
CA GLY A 752 14.83 0.86 -46.01
C GLY A 752 15.09 -0.60 -45.68
N GLN A 753 14.21 -1.50 -46.14
CA GLN A 753 14.35 -2.94 -45.83
C GLN A 753 15.57 -3.59 -46.50
N SER A 754 16.14 -3.02 -47.58
CA SER A 754 17.31 -3.53 -48.28
C SER A 754 18.62 -3.15 -47.58
N GLY A 755 18.63 -2.15 -46.72
CA GLY A 755 19.83 -1.71 -46.00
C GLY A 755 20.15 -2.53 -44.73
N PRO A 756 21.36 -2.37 -44.19
CA PRO A 756 21.76 -3.06 -42.96
C PRO A 756 20.86 -2.66 -41.78
N LEU A 757 20.68 -3.57 -40.82
CA LEU A 757 19.87 -3.33 -39.63
C LEU A 757 20.49 -2.26 -38.75
N VAL A 758 21.80 -2.20 -38.62
CA VAL A 758 22.60 -1.21 -37.91
C VAL A 758 23.60 -0.60 -38.88
N SER A 759 23.67 0.69 -38.96
CA SER A 759 24.56 1.40 -39.90
C SER A 759 25.72 2.06 -39.17
N SER A 760 26.91 2.07 -39.77
CA SER A 760 27.99 2.94 -39.26
C SER A 760 27.60 4.42 -39.42
N PHE A 761 27.99 5.24 -38.48
CA PHE A 761 27.68 6.68 -38.51
C PHE A 761 28.22 7.35 -39.80
N GLY A 762 29.44 6.97 -40.21
CA GLY A 762 30.01 7.49 -41.45
C GLY A 762 29.20 7.10 -42.71
N ALA A 763 28.68 5.87 -42.78
CA ALA A 763 27.82 5.43 -43.88
C ALA A 763 26.46 6.15 -43.82
N PHE A 764 25.88 6.32 -42.65
CA PHE A 764 24.66 7.05 -42.45
C PHE A 764 24.78 8.51 -42.86
N ALA A 765 25.85 9.18 -42.43
CA ALA A 765 26.11 10.58 -42.77
C ALA A 765 26.29 10.81 -44.27
N ARG A 766 27.03 9.92 -44.93
CA ARG A 766 27.23 9.95 -46.42
C ARG A 766 25.89 9.75 -47.11
N TYR A 767 25.12 8.76 -46.70
CA TYR A 767 23.80 8.47 -47.29
C TYR A 767 22.87 9.69 -47.15
N GLN A 768 22.80 10.32 -45.99
CA GLN A 768 21.93 11.48 -45.75
C GLN A 768 22.35 12.72 -46.59
N ARG A 769 23.67 12.87 -46.89
CA ARG A 769 24.17 13.99 -47.71
C ARG A 769 24.00 13.78 -49.19
N GLU A 770 24.14 12.54 -49.66
CA GLU A 770 24.37 12.26 -51.08
C GLU A 770 23.22 11.48 -51.75
N SER A 771 22.49 10.65 -51.00
CA SER A 771 21.58 9.68 -51.58
C SER A 771 20.16 9.67 -51.02
N ALA A 772 19.93 10.35 -49.91
CA ALA A 772 18.63 10.37 -49.24
C ALA A 772 17.61 11.21 -50.04
N TRP A 773 16.38 10.72 -50.06
CA TRP A 773 15.26 11.39 -50.70
C TRP A 773 14.69 12.51 -49.77
N THR A 774 13.97 13.47 -50.34
CA THR A 774 13.32 14.55 -49.61
C THR A 774 12.42 14.01 -48.47
N TRP A 775 11.68 12.93 -48.67
CA TRP A 775 10.84 12.31 -47.67
C TRP A 775 11.64 11.74 -46.46
N GLU A 776 12.91 11.32 -46.68
CA GLU A 776 13.80 10.86 -45.62
C GLU A 776 14.27 12.06 -44.76
N HIS A 777 14.55 13.19 -45.42
CA HIS A 777 14.84 14.46 -44.74
C HIS A 777 13.60 14.98 -44.00
N GLN A 778 12.36 14.78 -44.50
CA GLN A 778 11.15 15.03 -43.74
C GLN A 778 11.12 14.20 -42.44
N ALA A 779 11.43 12.90 -42.54
CA ALA A 779 11.48 12.03 -41.37
C ALA A 779 12.52 12.49 -40.34
N LEU A 780 13.68 13.06 -40.77
CA LEU A 780 14.69 13.65 -39.90
C LEU A 780 14.17 14.83 -39.06
N THR A 781 13.16 15.58 -39.52
CA THR A 781 12.60 16.69 -38.72
C THR A 781 12.05 16.20 -37.37
N ARG A 782 11.68 14.92 -37.28
CA ARG A 782 11.12 14.26 -36.10
C ARG A 782 12.08 13.23 -35.49
N ALA A 783 13.37 13.26 -35.87
CA ALA A 783 14.36 12.32 -35.38
C ALA A 783 15.11 12.86 -34.17
N ARG A 784 15.35 12.01 -33.17
CA ARG A 784 16.01 12.36 -31.91
C ARG A 784 16.90 11.22 -31.41
N PHE A 785 18.05 11.55 -30.87
CA PHE A 785 18.84 10.63 -30.04
C PHE A 785 18.09 10.28 -28.75
N VAL A 786 17.98 9.01 -28.42
CA VAL A 786 17.26 8.54 -27.24
C VAL A 786 18.19 7.97 -26.19
N LEU A 787 19.12 7.10 -26.60
CA LEU A 787 20.07 6.49 -25.67
C LEU A 787 21.28 5.89 -26.42
N GLY A 788 22.35 5.63 -25.67
CA GLY A 788 23.59 5.08 -26.15
C GLY A 788 24.78 6.00 -25.90
N ASP A 789 25.78 6.00 -26.77
CA ASP A 789 26.95 6.86 -26.66
C ASP A 789 26.59 8.34 -26.91
N GLU A 790 26.82 9.18 -25.92
CA GLU A 790 26.50 10.61 -25.93
C GLU A 790 27.25 11.37 -27.04
N ARG A 791 28.50 10.99 -27.36
CA ARG A 791 29.29 11.61 -28.42
C ARG A 791 28.69 11.31 -29.78
N LEU A 792 28.25 10.06 -29.99
CA LEU A 792 27.57 9.65 -31.20
C LEU A 792 26.20 10.32 -31.31
N GLY A 793 25.49 10.48 -30.19
CA GLY A 793 24.25 11.25 -30.11
C GLY A 793 24.43 12.72 -30.47
N ALA A 794 25.48 13.36 -30.00
CA ALA A 794 25.84 14.73 -30.33
C ALA A 794 26.20 14.86 -31.82
N ALA A 795 27.00 13.92 -32.34
CA ALA A 795 27.36 13.88 -33.77
C ALA A 795 26.13 13.70 -34.66
N PHE A 796 25.19 12.84 -34.28
CA PHE A 796 23.91 12.70 -35.00
C PHE A 796 23.10 14.01 -34.96
N THR A 797 23.01 14.67 -33.81
CA THR A 797 22.27 15.93 -33.67
C THR A 797 22.88 17.03 -34.53
N GLN A 798 24.20 17.09 -34.61
CA GLN A 798 24.91 18.01 -35.49
C GLN A 798 24.63 17.72 -36.97
N LEU A 799 24.78 16.45 -37.39
CA LEU A 799 24.48 16.02 -38.75
C LEU A 799 23.01 16.33 -39.11
N ARG A 800 22.08 16.03 -38.22
CA ARG A 800 20.65 16.36 -38.41
C ARG A 800 20.47 17.85 -38.66
N SER A 801 21.08 18.71 -37.84
CA SER A 801 21.01 20.17 -38.04
C SER A 801 21.62 20.61 -39.37
N GLU A 802 22.75 20.04 -39.76
CA GLU A 802 23.40 20.28 -41.08
C GLU A 802 22.45 19.96 -42.22
N ILE A 803 21.87 18.74 -42.24
CA ILE A 803 20.99 18.29 -43.31
C ILE A 803 19.72 19.13 -43.37
N LEU A 804 19.09 19.43 -42.25
CA LEU A 804 17.86 20.23 -42.21
C LEU A 804 18.12 21.69 -42.62
N SER A 805 19.33 22.23 -42.44
CA SER A 805 19.72 23.59 -42.82
C SER A 805 20.20 23.72 -44.26
N GLN A 806 20.18 22.66 -45.05
CA GLN A 806 20.47 22.74 -46.46
C GLN A 806 19.50 23.68 -47.20
N LYS A 807 20.02 24.55 -48.04
CA LYS A 807 19.21 25.46 -48.84
C LYS A 807 18.45 24.71 -49.93
N ARG A 808 17.13 24.82 -49.96
CA ARG A 808 16.22 24.14 -50.92
C ARG A 808 15.39 25.18 -51.70
N ASP A 809 15.08 24.82 -52.97
CA ASP A 809 14.13 25.61 -53.71
C ASP A 809 12.69 25.37 -53.20
N PRO A 810 11.97 26.40 -52.73
CA PRO A 810 10.66 26.23 -52.11
C PRO A 810 9.64 25.56 -53.02
N SER A 811 9.67 25.84 -54.30
CA SER A 811 8.69 25.32 -55.28
C SER A 811 8.90 23.83 -55.55
N THR A 812 10.16 23.42 -55.75
CA THR A 812 10.52 22.00 -55.89
C THR A 812 10.23 21.21 -54.63
N LEU A 813 10.59 21.79 -53.46
CA LEU A 813 10.32 21.15 -52.15
C LEU A 813 8.83 20.94 -51.95
N ALA A 814 7.97 21.94 -52.22
CA ALA A 814 6.52 21.80 -52.12
C ALA A 814 5.96 20.73 -53.05
N GLN A 815 6.43 20.68 -54.29
CA GLN A 815 5.99 19.67 -55.25
C GLN A 815 6.30 18.25 -54.78
N GLU A 816 7.53 18.00 -54.36
CA GLU A 816 7.96 16.67 -53.86
C GLU A 816 7.19 16.24 -52.64
N ILE A 817 7.06 17.12 -51.65
CA ILE A 817 6.37 16.81 -50.35
C ILE A 817 4.88 16.51 -50.58
N TRP A 818 4.18 17.35 -51.38
CA TRP A 818 2.75 17.15 -51.62
C TRP A 818 2.47 16.02 -52.60
N ALA A 819 3.41 15.70 -53.52
CA ALA A 819 3.34 14.50 -54.36
C ALA A 819 3.41 13.25 -53.50
N MET A 820 4.34 13.20 -52.55
CA MET A 820 4.46 12.07 -51.59
C MET A 820 3.21 11.96 -50.72
N ARG A 821 2.66 13.07 -50.24
CA ARG A 821 1.41 13.10 -49.48
C ARG A 821 0.23 12.50 -50.22
N ARG A 822 0.07 12.86 -51.53
CA ARG A 822 -0.96 12.31 -52.40
C ARG A 822 -0.78 10.81 -52.61
N ARG A 823 0.46 10.35 -52.85
CA ARG A 823 0.75 8.95 -53.01
C ARG A 823 0.36 8.14 -51.76
N ILE A 824 0.70 8.60 -50.55
CA ILE A 824 0.31 7.94 -49.30
C ILE A 824 -1.23 7.89 -49.20
N GLN A 825 -1.93 8.94 -49.56
CA GLN A 825 -3.41 8.97 -49.51
C GLN A 825 -4.00 7.93 -50.49
N GLN A 826 -3.52 7.87 -51.71
CA GLN A 826 -3.98 6.90 -52.71
C GLN A 826 -3.72 5.45 -52.31
N GLU A 827 -2.56 5.16 -51.71
CA GLU A 827 -2.23 3.85 -51.24
C GLU A 827 -2.97 3.42 -49.97
N LYS A 828 -3.13 4.30 -49.00
CA LYS A 828 -3.67 3.99 -47.68
C LYS A 828 -5.15 4.33 -47.48
N PHE A 829 -5.71 5.20 -48.30
CA PHE A 829 -7.10 5.62 -48.19
C PHE A 829 -7.70 5.88 -49.60
N PRO A 830 -7.74 4.82 -50.47
CA PRO A 830 -8.14 4.97 -51.87
C PRO A 830 -9.62 5.33 -52.06
N ASN A 831 -10.52 4.97 -51.11
CA ASN A 831 -11.94 5.26 -51.17
C ASN A 831 -12.33 6.13 -49.96
N PRO A 832 -12.32 7.45 -50.08
CA PRO A 832 -12.58 8.39 -48.98
C PRO A 832 -14.06 8.47 -48.63
N LYS A 833 -14.61 7.42 -47.99
CA LYS A 833 -15.93 7.46 -47.37
C LYS A 833 -15.77 7.71 -45.89
N GLY A 834 -16.34 8.82 -45.38
CA GLY A 834 -16.21 9.24 -44.00
C GLY A 834 -14.97 10.10 -43.73
N PHE A 835 -14.61 10.30 -42.49
CA PHE A 835 -13.44 11.06 -42.08
C PHE A 835 -12.40 10.18 -41.41
N HIS A 836 -11.20 10.09 -41.99
CA HIS A 836 -10.09 9.35 -41.44
C HIS A 836 -9.15 10.29 -40.68
N LEU A 837 -8.98 10.10 -39.37
CA LEU A 837 -8.21 10.97 -38.48
C LEU A 837 -6.76 11.23 -38.92
N LYS A 838 -6.18 10.36 -39.73
CA LYS A 838 -4.81 10.49 -40.23
C LYS A 838 -4.75 10.97 -41.70
N PHE A 839 -5.60 10.44 -42.55
CA PHE A 839 -5.41 10.58 -44.03
C PHE A 839 -6.39 11.52 -44.72
N SER A 840 -7.47 11.94 -44.07
CA SER A 840 -8.39 12.92 -44.68
C SER A 840 -7.74 14.30 -44.83
N PRO A 841 -8.23 15.15 -45.74
CA PRO A 841 -7.74 16.53 -45.87
C PRO A 841 -7.87 17.30 -44.55
N GLY A 842 -6.82 18.01 -44.13
CA GLY A 842 -6.76 18.73 -42.86
C GLY A 842 -6.57 17.85 -41.61
N ALA A 843 -6.38 16.54 -41.81
CA ALA A 843 -6.12 15.58 -40.70
C ALA A 843 -4.64 15.56 -40.28
N LEU A 844 -4.28 14.67 -39.34
CA LEU A 844 -2.94 14.60 -38.73
C LEU A 844 -1.80 14.64 -39.73
N LEU A 845 -1.88 13.86 -40.82
CA LEU A 845 -0.79 13.76 -41.79
C LEU A 845 -0.58 15.09 -42.54
N ASP A 846 -1.63 15.84 -42.81
CA ASP A 846 -1.52 17.13 -43.49
C ASP A 846 -0.81 18.16 -42.60
N ILE A 847 -1.10 18.17 -41.30
CA ILE A 847 -0.44 19.06 -40.34
C ILE A 847 1.04 18.70 -40.22
N GLU A 848 1.35 17.38 -40.10
CA GLU A 848 2.73 16.89 -40.00
C GLU A 848 3.52 17.25 -41.27
N PHE A 849 2.96 17.07 -42.47
CA PHE A 849 3.62 17.39 -43.74
C PHE A 849 3.81 18.92 -43.90
N LEU A 850 2.84 19.71 -43.49
CA LEU A 850 2.96 21.17 -43.52
C LEU A 850 4.14 21.62 -42.61
N LEU A 851 4.25 21.09 -41.42
CA LEU A 851 5.36 21.42 -40.49
C LEU A 851 6.71 20.96 -41.06
N GLN A 852 6.78 19.74 -41.55
CA GLN A 852 8.00 19.23 -42.20
C GLN A 852 8.44 20.09 -43.38
N PHE A 853 7.48 20.55 -44.19
CA PHE A 853 7.74 21.50 -45.25
C PHE A 853 8.31 22.83 -44.73
N ALA A 854 7.63 23.42 -43.74
CA ALA A 854 8.07 24.68 -43.13
C ALA A 854 9.46 24.59 -42.52
N MET A 855 9.72 23.49 -41.78
CA MET A 855 11.03 23.26 -41.19
C MET A 855 12.13 23.16 -42.26
N LEU A 856 11.92 22.38 -43.30
CA LEU A 856 12.90 22.21 -44.38
C LEU A 856 13.09 23.51 -45.24
N GLN A 857 12.06 24.32 -45.36
CA GLN A 857 12.11 25.57 -46.11
C GLN A 857 12.84 26.68 -45.38
N HIS A 858 12.54 26.85 -44.09
CA HIS A 858 12.98 28.01 -43.33
C HIS A 858 14.24 27.80 -42.49
N ASN A 859 14.65 26.52 -42.26
CA ASN A 859 15.77 26.21 -41.38
C ASN A 859 17.13 26.72 -41.88
N ALA A 860 17.31 26.89 -43.18
CA ALA A 860 18.52 27.47 -43.73
C ALA A 860 18.75 28.92 -43.30
N ALA A 861 17.65 29.71 -43.13
CA ALA A 861 17.69 31.10 -42.64
C ALA A 861 17.67 31.15 -41.10
N ASN A 862 16.99 30.19 -40.45
CA ASN A 862 16.78 30.14 -39.00
C ASN A 862 17.20 28.80 -38.40
N PRO A 863 18.48 28.56 -38.12
CA PRO A 863 18.97 27.25 -37.64
C PRO A 863 18.35 26.77 -36.33
N ALA A 864 17.74 27.69 -35.53
CA ALA A 864 17.01 27.33 -34.33
C ALA A 864 15.82 26.40 -34.59
N LEU A 865 15.24 26.46 -35.79
CA LEU A 865 14.15 25.56 -36.22
C LEU A 865 14.59 24.09 -36.35
N ALA A 866 15.88 23.79 -36.44
CA ALA A 866 16.35 22.41 -36.42
C ALA A 866 16.22 21.71 -35.05
N ARG A 867 16.04 22.46 -33.97
CA ARG A 867 16.04 21.88 -32.61
C ARG A 867 14.77 21.11 -32.26
N PRO A 868 13.54 21.66 -32.43
CA PRO A 868 12.32 20.99 -32.01
C PRO A 868 12.04 19.77 -32.90
N THR A 869 11.52 18.71 -32.29
CA THR A 869 11.11 17.48 -32.98
C THR A 869 9.61 17.20 -32.90
N GLY A 870 8.92 17.71 -31.86
CA GLY A 870 7.48 17.60 -31.64
C GLY A 870 6.69 18.62 -32.43
N VAL A 871 5.47 18.29 -32.82
CA VAL A 871 4.54 19.17 -33.56
C VAL A 871 4.26 20.46 -32.79
N LEU A 872 4.00 20.35 -31.48
CA LEU A 872 3.67 21.51 -30.65
C LEU A 872 4.88 22.45 -30.50
N ASP A 873 6.07 21.89 -30.34
CA ASP A 873 7.30 22.67 -30.24
C ASP A 873 7.69 23.33 -31.58
N GLN A 874 7.46 22.62 -32.70
CA GLN A 874 7.69 23.16 -34.03
C GLN A 874 6.72 24.30 -34.36
N LEU A 875 5.43 24.17 -33.99
CA LEU A 875 4.46 25.25 -34.11
C LEU A 875 4.88 26.49 -33.30
N ALA A 876 5.29 26.28 -32.04
CA ALA A 876 5.75 27.37 -31.17
C ALA A 876 6.99 28.05 -31.75
N ALA A 877 7.95 27.29 -32.28
CA ALA A 877 9.14 27.82 -32.90
C ALA A 877 8.82 28.68 -34.15
N LEU A 878 7.89 28.23 -35.01
CA LEU A 878 7.45 29.01 -36.20
C LEU A 878 6.75 30.33 -35.82
N ALA A 879 6.02 30.37 -34.72
CA ALA A 879 5.42 31.60 -34.19
C ALA A 879 6.51 32.52 -33.64
N THR A 880 7.44 31.98 -32.86
CA THR A 880 8.53 32.77 -32.24
C THR A 880 9.43 33.43 -33.28
N GLU A 881 9.76 32.73 -34.35
CA GLU A 881 10.53 33.25 -35.51
C GLU A 881 9.70 34.14 -36.44
N GLY A 882 8.42 34.39 -36.14
CA GLY A 882 7.54 35.26 -36.93
C GLY A 882 7.22 34.76 -38.33
N ILE A 883 7.41 33.44 -38.59
CA ILE A 883 7.13 32.81 -39.89
C ILE A 883 5.63 32.61 -40.07
N TRP A 884 4.93 32.23 -39.02
CA TRP A 884 3.49 32.09 -38.99
C TRP A 884 2.88 33.00 -37.92
N SER A 885 1.62 33.46 -38.16
CA SER A 885 0.89 34.23 -37.17
C SER A 885 0.49 33.36 -35.96
N ALA A 886 0.41 33.98 -34.78
CA ALA A 886 -0.01 33.31 -33.57
C ALA A 886 -1.42 32.66 -33.71
N ASP A 887 -2.37 33.36 -34.39
CA ASP A 887 -3.70 32.80 -34.63
C ASP A 887 -3.65 31.50 -35.48
N ALA A 888 -2.83 31.47 -36.54
CA ALA A 888 -2.68 30.24 -37.33
C ALA A 888 -2.05 29.07 -36.56
N VAL A 889 -1.07 29.41 -35.71
CA VAL A 889 -0.41 28.42 -34.85
C VAL A 889 -1.37 27.86 -33.80
N ASP A 890 -2.15 28.70 -33.15
CA ASP A 890 -3.12 28.30 -32.13
C ASP A 890 -4.22 27.40 -32.70
N ARG A 891 -4.75 27.74 -33.89
CA ARG A 891 -5.76 26.91 -34.57
C ARG A 891 -5.21 25.55 -34.98
N LEU A 892 -3.98 25.48 -35.51
CA LEU A 892 -3.34 24.21 -35.88
C LEU A 892 -3.06 23.38 -34.63
N ARG A 893 -2.61 24.02 -33.55
CA ARG A 893 -2.35 23.38 -32.27
C ARG A 893 -3.61 22.74 -31.66
N GLU A 894 -4.69 23.53 -31.57
CA GLU A 894 -5.96 23.03 -31.04
C GLU A 894 -6.50 21.87 -31.89
N HIS A 895 -6.50 22.02 -33.21
CA HIS A 895 -7.00 20.99 -34.09
C HIS A 895 -6.15 19.71 -34.02
N TYR A 896 -4.81 19.84 -33.94
CA TYR A 896 -3.91 18.71 -33.77
C TYR A 896 -4.17 17.96 -32.44
N LEU A 897 -4.30 18.67 -31.34
CA LEU A 897 -4.60 18.07 -30.02
C LEU A 897 -5.96 17.39 -30.01
N ASP A 898 -6.99 17.96 -30.62
CA ASP A 898 -8.31 17.37 -30.76
C ASP A 898 -8.25 16.03 -31.54
N LEU A 899 -7.53 16.02 -32.68
CA LEU A 899 -7.33 14.81 -33.48
C LEU A 899 -6.57 13.73 -32.70
N ARG A 900 -5.54 14.11 -31.96
CA ARG A 900 -4.77 13.18 -31.10
C ARG A 900 -5.63 12.63 -29.97
N LYS A 901 -6.47 13.46 -29.35
CA LYS A 901 -7.43 13.05 -28.34
C LYS A 901 -8.40 12.02 -28.89
N MET A 902 -9.00 12.32 -30.04
CA MET A 902 -9.94 11.42 -30.73
C MET A 902 -9.26 10.08 -31.12
N GLU A 903 -8.03 10.13 -31.64
CA GLU A 903 -7.26 8.91 -31.99
C GLU A 903 -7.13 7.98 -30.79
N ASN A 904 -6.75 8.50 -29.61
CA ASN A 904 -6.55 7.70 -28.42
C ASN A 904 -7.89 7.27 -27.78
N GLN A 905 -8.94 8.11 -27.81
CA GLN A 905 -10.28 7.73 -27.35
C GLN A 905 -10.83 6.57 -28.17
N ARG A 906 -10.78 6.64 -29.49
CA ARG A 906 -11.23 5.56 -30.38
C ARG A 906 -10.44 4.27 -30.23
N PHE A 907 -9.14 4.37 -29.95
CA PHE A 907 -8.35 3.20 -29.58
C PHE A 907 -8.88 2.52 -28.30
N LEU A 908 -9.21 3.30 -27.29
CA LEU A 908 -9.79 2.80 -26.03
C LEU A 908 -11.18 2.20 -26.22
N GLU A 909 -11.90 2.64 -27.25
CA GLU A 909 -13.20 2.10 -27.69
C GLU A 909 -13.05 0.87 -28.61
N LEU A 910 -11.84 0.44 -28.93
CA LEU A 910 -11.52 -0.58 -29.95
C LEU A 910 -12.08 -0.23 -31.32
N GLN A 911 -12.17 1.03 -31.64
CA GLN A 911 -12.60 1.56 -32.92
C GLN A 911 -11.39 1.99 -33.76
N GLY A 912 -11.51 1.81 -35.06
CA GLY A 912 -10.48 2.27 -35.99
C GLY A 912 -10.46 3.78 -36.17
N PRO A 913 -9.44 4.33 -36.85
CA PRO A 913 -9.27 5.77 -37.08
C PRO A 913 -10.24 6.37 -38.11
N LEU A 914 -11.13 5.58 -38.69
CA LEU A 914 -12.13 6.00 -39.67
C LEU A 914 -13.47 6.24 -38.94
N LEU A 915 -14.02 7.45 -39.06
CA LEU A 915 -15.35 7.79 -38.61
C LEU A 915 -16.39 7.45 -39.69
N ASP A 916 -17.50 6.82 -39.25
CA ASP A 916 -18.60 6.43 -40.14
C ASP A 916 -19.25 7.68 -40.78
N PRO A 917 -19.49 7.69 -42.11
CA PRO A 917 -20.18 8.77 -42.77
C PRO A 917 -21.57 9.11 -42.23
N GLN A 918 -22.24 8.13 -41.61
CA GLN A 918 -23.58 8.30 -41.05
C GLN A 918 -23.57 8.86 -39.61
N ASP A 919 -22.40 8.93 -38.97
CA ASP A 919 -22.27 9.50 -37.61
C ASP A 919 -22.34 11.05 -37.70
N PRO A 920 -23.24 11.71 -36.96
CA PRO A 920 -23.29 13.18 -36.90
C PRO A 920 -21.96 13.85 -36.57
N VAL A 921 -21.14 13.18 -35.76
CA VAL A 921 -19.79 13.62 -35.38
C VAL A 921 -18.88 13.76 -36.59
N THR A 922 -19.05 12.90 -37.61
CA THR A 922 -18.26 12.93 -38.84
C THR A 922 -18.45 14.22 -39.63
N ALA A 923 -19.70 14.76 -39.73
CA ALA A 923 -20.00 16.01 -40.41
C ALA A 923 -19.29 17.19 -39.74
N ILE A 924 -19.24 17.22 -38.40
CA ILE A 924 -18.54 18.25 -37.62
C ILE A 924 -17.04 18.22 -37.91
N TRP A 925 -16.45 17.04 -37.92
CA TRP A 925 -15.02 16.86 -38.17
C TRP A 925 -14.64 17.19 -39.62
N LEU A 926 -15.48 16.83 -40.59
CA LEU A 926 -15.29 17.22 -41.99
C LEU A 926 -15.29 18.75 -42.16
N ALA A 927 -16.24 19.46 -41.54
CA ALA A 927 -16.32 20.93 -41.63
C ALA A 927 -15.07 21.58 -40.97
N LYS A 928 -14.71 21.17 -39.74
CA LYS A 928 -13.53 21.69 -39.03
C LYS A 928 -12.24 21.42 -39.81
N SER A 929 -12.09 20.24 -40.38
CA SER A 929 -10.90 19.84 -41.11
C SER A 929 -10.82 20.52 -42.50
N GLN A 930 -11.91 20.86 -43.18
CA GLN A 930 -11.92 21.66 -44.42
C GLN A 930 -11.36 23.05 -44.18
N GLU A 931 -11.73 23.71 -43.06
CA GLU A 931 -11.16 25.00 -42.70
C GLU A 931 -9.65 24.91 -42.53
N VAL A 932 -9.18 23.91 -41.79
CA VAL A 932 -7.75 23.64 -41.56
C VAL A 932 -7.04 23.27 -42.85
N ALA A 933 -7.64 22.47 -43.74
CA ALA A 933 -7.08 22.14 -45.05
C ALA A 933 -6.90 23.39 -45.94
N SER A 934 -7.86 24.34 -45.92
CA SER A 934 -7.72 25.61 -46.62
C SER A 934 -6.56 26.44 -46.08
N MET A 935 -6.36 26.45 -44.76
CA MET A 935 -5.23 27.15 -44.13
C MET A 935 -3.90 26.47 -44.51
N ILE A 936 -3.82 25.14 -44.46
CA ILE A 936 -2.64 24.35 -44.85
C ILE A 936 -2.27 24.63 -46.30
N HIS A 937 -3.27 24.74 -47.19
CA HIS A 937 -3.04 25.03 -48.60
C HIS A 937 -2.32 26.39 -48.77
N LYS A 938 -2.72 27.40 -48.02
CA LYS A 938 -2.13 28.77 -48.08
C LYS A 938 -0.72 28.77 -47.48
N LEU A 939 -0.52 28.17 -46.32
CA LEU A 939 0.77 28.18 -45.61
C LEU A 939 1.80 27.24 -46.27
N GLY A 940 1.35 26.15 -46.86
CA GLY A 940 2.22 25.10 -47.42
C GLY A 940 2.53 25.22 -48.89
N HIS A 941 2.14 26.30 -49.56
CA HIS A 941 2.27 26.46 -51.03
C HIS A 941 1.79 25.21 -51.81
N ARG A 942 0.74 24.56 -51.33
CA ARG A 942 0.17 23.36 -51.95
C ARG A 942 -0.43 23.73 -53.28
N PRO A 943 -0.05 23.04 -54.39
CA PRO A 943 -0.64 23.32 -55.70
C PRO A 943 -2.16 23.10 -55.66
N TYR A 944 -2.93 23.99 -56.28
CA TYR A 944 -4.38 23.80 -56.49
C TYR A 944 -4.57 22.50 -57.31
N GLU A 945 -5.41 21.61 -56.86
CA GLU A 945 -5.93 20.51 -57.65
C GLU A 945 -7.05 21.09 -58.49
N GLU A 946 -6.92 21.09 -59.83
CA GLU A 946 -8.01 21.30 -60.79
C GLU A 946 -9.00 20.12 -60.76
#